data_5fa9e7796dd1a8e8df71f2a7f1d331a9
#
_entry.id   5fa9e7796dd1a8e8df71f2a7f1d331a9
#
_cell.length_a   1.000
_cell.length_b   1.000
_cell.length_c   1.000
_cell.angle_alpha   90.00
_cell.angle_beta   90.00
_cell.angle_gamma   90.00
#
_symmetry.space_group_name_H-M   'P 1'
#
loop_
_entity.id
_entity.type
_entity.pdbx_description
1 polymer ?
#
loop_
_entity_poly.entity_id
_entity_poly.type
_entity_poly.pdbx_seq_one_letter_code
_entity_poly.pdbx_strand_id
1 'polypeptide(L)'
;AKVATFKVVLIVASLGVLLGATMSSGMMDVTRHGIMLPSHFSFHEVMIVFLAVMVTDVIVLDMFNSLGMPTSTTVSLVFELLGGAFVLALLKMHADPSLAFSDLLNTDKALSVIIAIFVSVAVAFFFGVIVQWISRVIFTFNYSRVSHIATALFGGVAFTALSYFIFLKGLGKSPYISADVRDFMQANITWLLCATFVVSSIAMLLVQLVKVNVFKFVVLMGTFALAMAFAGNDLVNFIGVPLAGLDSYLDFTTNAQGVSADSYLMTSLMESAKTPPFYLLLAGVIMIIAMATSKKAQNVIKTSVDLSRQDEGDEMFGSSLAARSIVRFCQETADRCSSVASHVPVLGKVAVWVDSRFNKQAVVLDNGAAFDVVRAAVNLVLASLLITVGTNLKLPLSTTYVTFMVAMGSSLADRAWSRESAVFRVTGVISVIGGWFITAGVAFAACGIVALAMSFGGLAVQFAFIALVVFLLFRSNKASKKSAEAGANEDVFRLMMRSRDPEIVWDLLSKNVAEVQASMAQFADSCFQGIEEGLVDNRPSLLRHVRRDLSKKRDMLKKIRRRQILALRKLPADIVIERNTWFHVGINASMQYIYCLTRMLEPVKEHVDNNFTPLSKEMVDEFKPVKEKIEALLKTTADSI
;
A
#
# COMPACT_ATOMS: atom_id res chain seq x y z
N ALA A 1 12.29 6.81 -7.09
CA ALA A 1 13.60 7.40 -7.45
C ALA A 1 13.66 7.92 -8.90
N LYS A 2 12.65 7.68 -9.74
CA LYS A 2 12.59 8.08 -11.17
C LYS A 2 13.86 7.75 -11.97
N VAL A 3 14.37 6.55 -11.80
CA VAL A 3 15.62 6.08 -12.41
C VAL A 3 15.50 5.90 -13.94
N ALA A 4 14.32 5.51 -14.40
CA ALA A 4 14.03 5.25 -15.82
C ALA A 4 12.60 5.68 -16.17
N THR A 5 12.29 5.72 -17.46
CA THR A 5 10.93 5.99 -17.95
C THR A 5 9.99 4.84 -17.58
N PHE A 6 8.70 5.14 -17.42
CA PHE A 6 7.69 4.14 -17.10
C PHE A 6 7.70 2.94 -18.07
N LYS A 7 7.91 3.20 -19.36
CA LYS A 7 7.99 2.14 -20.37
C LYS A 7 9.14 1.15 -20.12
N VAL A 8 10.33 1.66 -19.78
CA VAL A 8 11.50 0.80 -19.46
C VAL A 8 11.24 -0.02 -18.20
N VAL A 9 10.73 0.61 -17.15
CA VAL A 9 10.37 -0.09 -15.90
C VAL A 9 9.34 -1.19 -16.16
N LEU A 10 8.32 -0.89 -16.97
CA LEU A 10 7.27 -1.85 -17.34
C LEU A 10 7.84 -3.05 -18.10
N ILE A 11 8.73 -2.83 -19.09
CA ILE A 11 9.35 -3.92 -19.84
C ILE A 11 10.18 -4.80 -18.92
N VAL A 12 11.02 -4.20 -18.06
CA VAL A 12 11.87 -4.93 -17.12
C VAL A 12 11.02 -5.74 -16.13
N ALA A 13 9.97 -5.14 -15.58
CA ALA A 13 9.05 -5.82 -14.68
C ALA A 13 8.28 -6.95 -15.39
N SER A 14 7.86 -6.74 -16.65
CA SER A 14 7.16 -7.76 -17.45
C SER A 14 7.99 -9.01 -17.68
N LEU A 15 9.27 -8.84 -17.99
CA LEU A 15 10.20 -9.97 -18.11
C LEU A 15 10.33 -10.74 -16.77
N GLY A 16 10.41 -10.01 -15.65
CA GLY A 16 10.43 -10.62 -14.32
C GLY A 16 9.14 -11.41 -14.03
N VAL A 17 7.98 -10.84 -14.33
CA VAL A 17 6.67 -11.49 -14.14
C VAL A 17 6.57 -12.80 -14.92
N LEU A 18 6.94 -12.80 -16.21
CA LEU A 18 6.86 -14.01 -17.05
C LEU A 18 7.77 -15.13 -16.52
N LEU A 19 9.00 -14.80 -16.16
CA LEU A 19 9.93 -15.79 -15.60
C LEU A 19 9.45 -16.28 -14.23
N GLY A 20 9.02 -15.39 -13.34
CA GLY A 20 8.54 -15.74 -12.01
C GLY A 20 7.32 -16.65 -12.05
N ALA A 21 6.35 -16.36 -12.89
CA ALA A 21 5.15 -17.16 -13.06
C ALA A 21 5.47 -18.58 -13.53
N THR A 22 6.34 -18.73 -14.53
CA THR A 22 6.67 -20.05 -15.12
C THR A 22 7.54 -20.93 -14.23
N MET A 23 8.30 -20.34 -13.28
CA MET A 23 9.30 -21.08 -12.50
C MET A 23 8.84 -21.50 -11.10
N SER A 24 7.67 -21.08 -10.64
CA SER A 24 7.25 -21.22 -9.24
C SER A 24 6.01 -22.09 -9.02
N SER A 25 5.76 -23.10 -9.85
CA SER A 25 4.58 -23.98 -9.75
C SER A 25 4.40 -24.63 -8.37
N GLY A 26 5.48 -24.87 -7.63
CA GLY A 26 5.43 -25.50 -6.30
C GLY A 26 4.73 -24.69 -5.19
N MET A 27 4.46 -23.39 -5.42
CA MET A 27 3.67 -22.58 -4.48
C MET A 27 2.17 -22.89 -4.57
N MET A 28 1.68 -23.49 -5.64
CA MET A 28 0.28 -23.90 -5.79
C MET A 28 -0.15 -24.98 -4.79
N ASP A 29 0.79 -25.72 -4.24
CA ASP A 29 0.53 -26.77 -3.23
C ASP A 29 -0.15 -26.19 -1.98
N VAL A 30 0.06 -24.89 -1.68
CA VAL A 30 -0.57 -24.20 -0.54
C VAL A 30 -2.10 -24.11 -0.72
N THR A 31 -2.55 -23.83 -1.93
CA THR A 31 -3.98 -23.74 -2.27
C THR A 31 -4.64 -25.09 -2.41
N ARG A 32 -3.92 -26.13 -2.80
CA ARG A 32 -4.44 -27.48 -3.02
C ARG A 32 -4.69 -28.24 -1.72
N HIS A 33 -3.67 -28.34 -0.87
CA HIS A 33 -3.70 -29.14 0.37
C HIS A 33 -2.99 -28.46 1.55
N GLY A 34 -2.69 -27.16 1.43
CA GLY A 34 -1.99 -26.42 2.48
C GLY A 34 -2.85 -26.08 3.68
N ILE A 35 -4.14 -25.87 3.49
CA ILE A 35 -5.10 -25.42 4.50
C ILE A 35 -6.18 -26.47 4.73
N MET A 36 -6.81 -26.95 3.67
CA MET A 36 -7.81 -28.00 3.66
C MET A 36 -7.16 -29.36 3.39
N LEU A 37 -7.69 -30.43 3.97
CA LEU A 37 -7.33 -31.82 3.66
C LEU A 37 -8.33 -32.40 2.65
N PRO A 38 -8.06 -32.25 1.33
CA PRO A 38 -9.05 -32.54 0.29
C PRO A 38 -9.47 -34.02 0.24
N SER A 39 -8.68 -34.93 0.79
CA SER A 39 -9.00 -36.37 0.87
C SER A 39 -10.29 -36.66 1.62
N HIS A 40 -10.76 -35.76 2.46
CA HIS A 40 -11.98 -35.88 3.24
C HIS A 40 -13.16 -35.07 2.66
N PHE A 41 -12.95 -34.34 1.56
CA PHE A 41 -13.97 -33.53 0.92
C PHE A 41 -14.37 -34.12 -0.43
N SER A 42 -15.67 -34.06 -0.75
CA SER A 42 -16.18 -34.43 -2.05
C SER A 42 -15.80 -33.39 -3.13
N PHE A 43 -15.88 -33.80 -4.41
CA PHE A 43 -15.69 -32.90 -5.53
C PHE A 43 -16.60 -31.67 -5.44
N HIS A 44 -17.88 -31.86 -5.10
CA HIS A 44 -18.85 -30.76 -4.95
C HIS A 44 -18.44 -29.78 -3.85
N GLU A 45 -18.04 -30.28 -2.68
CA GLU A 45 -17.59 -29.46 -1.55
C GLU A 45 -16.34 -28.65 -1.88
N VAL A 46 -15.35 -29.26 -2.52
CA VAL A 46 -14.11 -28.59 -2.94
C VAL A 46 -14.40 -27.48 -3.95
N MET A 47 -15.29 -27.73 -4.92
CA MET A 47 -15.68 -26.72 -5.91
C MET A 47 -16.42 -25.54 -5.29
N ILE A 48 -17.23 -25.76 -4.24
CA ILE A 48 -17.88 -24.68 -3.48
C ILE A 48 -16.80 -23.81 -2.81
N VAL A 49 -15.80 -24.41 -2.14
CA VAL A 49 -14.73 -23.64 -1.50
C VAL A 49 -13.98 -22.80 -2.53
N PHE A 50 -13.54 -23.40 -3.64
CA PHE A 50 -12.77 -22.68 -4.64
C PHE A 50 -13.56 -21.56 -5.31
N LEU A 51 -14.83 -21.78 -5.60
CA LEU A 51 -15.71 -20.75 -6.16
C LEU A 51 -15.98 -19.63 -5.16
N ALA A 52 -16.22 -19.96 -3.87
CA ALA A 52 -16.43 -18.98 -2.82
C ALA A 52 -15.18 -18.11 -2.62
N VAL A 53 -13.99 -18.70 -2.62
CA VAL A 53 -12.71 -17.98 -2.56
C VAL A 53 -12.57 -17.02 -3.74
N MET A 54 -12.79 -17.48 -4.98
CA MET A 54 -12.67 -16.64 -6.18
C MET A 54 -13.62 -15.45 -6.16
N VAL A 55 -14.87 -15.68 -5.77
CA VAL A 55 -15.90 -14.63 -5.66
C VAL A 55 -15.53 -13.61 -4.58
N THR A 56 -15.14 -14.09 -3.41
CA THR A 56 -14.84 -13.24 -2.26
C THR A 56 -13.60 -12.41 -2.51
N ASP A 57 -12.53 -13.02 -3.02
CA ASP A 57 -11.26 -12.35 -3.26
C ASP A 57 -11.39 -11.18 -4.26
N VAL A 58 -12.13 -11.39 -5.35
CA VAL A 58 -12.40 -10.29 -6.30
C VAL A 58 -13.13 -9.13 -5.63
N ILE A 59 -14.12 -9.40 -4.77
CA ILE A 59 -14.91 -8.36 -4.09
C ILE A 59 -14.07 -7.64 -3.06
N VAL A 60 -13.37 -8.38 -2.21
CA VAL A 60 -12.56 -7.85 -1.10
C VAL A 60 -11.40 -7.02 -1.64
N LEU A 61 -10.64 -7.54 -2.60
CA LEU A 61 -9.52 -6.81 -3.18
C LEU A 61 -9.97 -5.55 -3.94
N ASP A 62 -11.07 -5.61 -4.71
CA ASP A 62 -11.58 -4.42 -5.41
C ASP A 62 -12.02 -3.32 -4.43
N MET A 63 -12.64 -3.70 -3.30
CA MET A 63 -13.04 -2.79 -2.24
C MET A 63 -11.83 -2.09 -1.61
N PHE A 64 -10.83 -2.84 -1.16
CA PHE A 64 -9.64 -2.27 -0.51
C PHE A 64 -8.76 -1.46 -1.47
N ASN A 65 -8.61 -1.91 -2.72
CA ASN A 65 -7.91 -1.15 -3.77
C ASN A 65 -8.61 0.17 -4.09
N SER A 66 -9.94 0.19 -4.07
CA SER A 66 -10.72 1.41 -4.27
C SER A 66 -10.55 2.41 -3.13
N LEU A 67 -10.28 1.94 -1.90
CA LEU A 67 -9.93 2.75 -0.74
C LEU A 67 -8.46 3.21 -0.74
N GLY A 68 -7.64 2.74 -1.68
CA GLY A 68 -6.20 3.05 -1.75
C GLY A 68 -5.38 2.41 -0.61
N MET A 69 -5.91 1.39 0.04
CA MET A 69 -5.21 0.68 1.11
C MET A 69 -4.34 -0.44 0.54
N PRO A 70 -3.04 -0.48 0.86
CA PRO A 70 -2.17 -1.58 0.44
C PRO A 70 -2.56 -2.86 1.19
N THR A 71 -3.18 -3.77 0.48
CA THR A 71 -3.59 -5.10 0.98
C THR A 71 -2.75 -6.20 0.33
N SER A 72 -2.81 -7.40 0.88
CA SER A 72 -2.10 -8.56 0.38
C SER A 72 -3.05 -9.57 -0.24
N THR A 73 -2.83 -9.89 -1.50
CA THR A 73 -3.54 -10.96 -2.20
C THR A 73 -3.32 -12.32 -1.55
N THR A 74 -2.09 -12.63 -1.17
CA THR A 74 -1.76 -13.91 -0.50
C THR A 74 -2.47 -14.05 0.85
N VAL A 75 -2.51 -12.97 1.66
CA VAL A 75 -3.19 -13.00 2.97
C VAL A 75 -4.70 -13.16 2.78
N SER A 76 -5.31 -12.39 1.86
CA SER A 76 -6.73 -12.52 1.53
C SER A 76 -7.07 -13.97 1.18
N LEU A 77 -6.35 -14.52 0.19
CA LEU A 77 -6.54 -15.89 -0.29
C LEU A 77 -6.42 -16.96 0.81
N VAL A 78 -5.38 -16.87 1.66
CA VAL A 78 -5.16 -17.83 2.74
C VAL A 78 -6.31 -17.79 3.75
N PHE A 79 -6.75 -16.59 4.14
CA PHE A 79 -7.85 -16.44 5.09
C PHE A 79 -9.21 -16.77 4.47
N GLU A 80 -9.41 -16.57 3.17
CA GLU A 80 -10.59 -17.02 2.43
C GLU A 80 -10.67 -18.53 2.36
N LEU A 81 -9.57 -19.19 1.96
CA LEU A 81 -9.50 -20.65 1.98
C LEU A 81 -9.77 -21.21 3.37
N LEU A 82 -9.20 -20.59 4.39
CA LEU A 82 -9.44 -20.98 5.77
C LEU A 82 -10.92 -20.79 6.17
N GLY A 83 -11.54 -19.66 5.81
CA GLY A 83 -12.93 -19.35 6.12
C GLY A 83 -13.92 -20.26 5.39
N GLY A 84 -13.72 -20.49 4.10
CA GLY A 84 -14.56 -21.40 3.32
C GLY A 84 -14.44 -22.85 3.78
N ALA A 85 -13.21 -23.34 3.94
CA ALA A 85 -12.96 -24.70 4.44
C ALA A 85 -13.43 -24.90 5.88
N PHE A 86 -13.30 -23.89 6.76
CA PHE A 86 -13.78 -23.93 8.14
C PHE A 86 -15.29 -24.13 8.21
N VAL A 87 -16.06 -23.37 7.43
CA VAL A 87 -17.51 -23.48 7.41
C VAL A 87 -17.95 -24.83 6.89
N LEU A 88 -17.36 -25.35 5.81
CA LEU A 88 -17.68 -26.68 5.30
C LEU A 88 -17.26 -27.80 6.24
N ALA A 89 -16.13 -27.65 6.96
CA ALA A 89 -15.73 -28.58 7.99
C ALA A 89 -16.76 -28.65 9.14
N LEU A 90 -17.29 -27.50 9.57
CA LEU A 90 -18.35 -27.46 10.58
C LEU A 90 -19.65 -28.14 10.10
N LEU A 91 -20.05 -27.91 8.86
CA LEU A 91 -21.23 -28.58 8.29
C LEU A 91 -21.01 -30.10 8.23
N LYS A 92 -19.83 -30.54 7.85
CA LYS A 92 -19.48 -31.97 7.73
C LYS A 92 -19.42 -32.65 9.10
N MET A 93 -18.82 -32.00 10.10
CA MET A 93 -18.83 -32.48 11.50
C MET A 93 -20.25 -32.55 12.09
N HIS A 94 -21.14 -31.63 11.68
CA HIS A 94 -22.54 -31.69 12.09
C HIS A 94 -23.26 -32.89 11.46
N ALA A 95 -22.94 -33.23 10.22
CA ALA A 95 -23.51 -34.38 9.50
C ALA A 95 -22.91 -35.71 9.97
N ASP A 96 -21.61 -35.73 10.28
CA ASP A 96 -20.88 -36.90 10.79
C ASP A 96 -20.04 -36.53 12.03
N PRO A 97 -20.61 -36.77 13.23
CA PRO A 97 -19.93 -36.48 14.52
C PRO A 97 -18.67 -37.29 14.80
N SER A 98 -18.33 -38.27 13.96
CA SER A 98 -17.11 -39.08 14.12
C SER A 98 -15.85 -38.36 13.62
N LEU A 99 -16.02 -37.33 12.80
CA LEU A 99 -14.93 -36.54 12.21
C LEU A 99 -14.43 -35.48 13.18
N ALA A 100 -13.13 -35.42 13.39
CA ALA A 100 -12.51 -34.35 14.15
C ALA A 100 -12.10 -33.19 13.21
N PHE A 101 -11.97 -32.00 13.79
CA PHE A 101 -11.56 -30.81 13.04
C PHE A 101 -10.17 -30.94 12.40
N SER A 102 -9.27 -31.66 13.08
CA SER A 102 -7.92 -31.99 12.57
C SER A 102 -7.91 -32.92 11.36
N ASP A 103 -8.99 -33.68 11.14
CA ASP A 103 -9.10 -34.57 9.99
C ASP A 103 -9.51 -33.82 8.71
N LEU A 104 -10.10 -32.65 8.88
CA LEU A 104 -10.63 -31.84 7.79
C LEU A 104 -9.72 -30.67 7.44
N LEU A 105 -9.06 -30.05 8.41
CA LEU A 105 -8.19 -28.90 8.23
C LEU A 105 -6.78 -29.17 8.74
N ASN A 106 -5.81 -28.73 7.94
CA ASN A 106 -4.40 -28.77 8.34
C ASN A 106 -4.07 -27.55 9.22
N THR A 107 -4.47 -27.66 10.50
CA THR A 107 -4.36 -26.56 11.49
C THR A 107 -2.91 -26.15 11.74
N ASP A 108 -1.97 -27.10 11.78
CA ASP A 108 -0.55 -26.83 12.00
C ASP A 108 0.07 -26.04 10.86
N LYS A 109 -0.26 -26.41 9.62
CA LYS A 109 0.23 -25.71 8.45
C LYS A 109 -0.42 -24.33 8.28
N ALA A 110 -1.73 -24.21 8.55
CA ALA A 110 -2.42 -22.94 8.57
C ALA A 110 -1.82 -21.99 9.60
N LEU A 111 -1.57 -22.47 10.83
CA LEU A 111 -0.92 -21.67 11.88
C LEU A 111 0.52 -21.29 11.48
N SER A 112 1.29 -22.20 10.92
CA SER A 112 2.63 -21.92 10.42
C SER A 112 2.66 -20.83 9.36
N VAL A 113 1.70 -20.84 8.42
CA VAL A 113 1.54 -19.82 7.39
C VAL A 113 1.20 -18.45 8.00
N ILE A 114 0.26 -18.41 8.94
CA ILE A 114 -0.13 -17.18 9.64
C ILE A 114 1.07 -16.60 10.41
N ILE A 115 1.80 -17.42 11.17
CA ILE A 115 3.00 -16.99 11.89
C ILE A 115 4.05 -16.47 10.92
N ALA A 116 4.29 -17.18 9.81
CA ALA A 116 5.27 -16.75 8.79
C ALA A 116 4.95 -15.38 8.20
N ILE A 117 3.65 -15.09 7.95
CA ILE A 117 3.21 -13.78 7.47
C ILE A 117 3.60 -12.68 8.48
N PHE A 118 3.28 -12.84 9.76
CA PHE A 118 3.57 -11.84 10.78
C PHE A 118 5.06 -11.70 11.08
N VAL A 119 5.80 -12.80 11.17
CA VAL A 119 7.25 -12.78 11.36
C VAL A 119 7.95 -12.09 10.20
N SER A 120 7.49 -12.32 8.96
CA SER A 120 8.06 -11.67 7.78
C SER A 120 7.96 -10.15 7.82
N VAL A 121 6.89 -9.60 8.39
CA VAL A 121 6.68 -8.15 8.59
C VAL A 121 7.76 -7.58 9.51
N ALA A 122 7.99 -8.22 10.66
CA ALA A 122 9.00 -7.78 11.62
C ALA A 122 10.43 -7.91 11.05
N VAL A 123 10.73 -9.03 10.43
CA VAL A 123 12.02 -9.31 9.77
C VAL A 123 12.30 -8.27 8.67
N ALA A 124 11.30 -8.00 7.81
CA ALA A 124 11.44 -7.02 6.73
C ALA A 124 11.73 -5.61 7.24
N PHE A 125 11.05 -5.18 8.29
CA PHE A 125 11.31 -3.89 8.93
C PHE A 125 12.71 -3.82 9.52
N PHE A 126 13.09 -4.81 10.30
CA PHE A 126 14.39 -4.86 10.99
C PHE A 126 15.56 -4.85 10.00
N PHE A 127 15.53 -5.71 8.99
CA PHE A 127 16.55 -5.72 7.95
C PHE A 127 16.52 -4.44 7.09
N GLY A 128 15.34 -3.88 6.84
CA GLY A 128 15.19 -2.59 6.18
C GLY A 128 15.93 -1.47 6.92
N VAL A 129 15.81 -1.43 8.25
CA VAL A 129 16.54 -0.46 9.09
C VAL A 129 18.05 -0.71 9.02
N ILE A 130 18.51 -1.92 9.26
CA ILE A 130 19.94 -2.24 9.37
C ILE A 130 20.66 -2.01 8.03
N VAL A 131 20.15 -2.62 6.96
CA VAL A 131 20.82 -2.57 5.64
C VAL A 131 20.85 -1.14 5.11
N GLN A 132 19.76 -0.38 5.29
CA GLN A 132 19.74 1.01 4.87
C GLN A 132 20.66 1.88 5.71
N TRP A 133 20.71 1.68 7.03
CA TRP A 133 21.61 2.41 7.91
C TRP A 133 23.08 2.19 7.52
N ILE A 134 23.49 0.93 7.31
CA ILE A 134 24.84 0.59 6.84
C ILE A 134 25.11 1.26 5.48
N SER A 135 24.19 1.12 4.55
CA SER A 135 24.30 1.71 3.22
C SER A 135 24.45 3.24 3.30
N ARG A 136 23.71 3.91 4.20
CA ARG A 136 23.77 5.36 4.36
C ARG A 136 25.09 5.82 5.00
N VAL A 137 25.61 5.08 5.96
CA VAL A 137 26.93 5.35 6.54
C VAL A 137 28.03 5.26 5.46
N ILE A 138 27.94 4.30 4.53
CA ILE A 138 28.89 4.13 3.43
C ILE A 138 28.70 5.19 2.35
N PHE A 139 27.49 5.31 1.80
CA PHE A 139 27.23 6.09 0.56
C PHE A 139 26.81 7.54 0.80
N THR A 140 26.39 7.91 2.02
CA THR A 140 25.82 9.23 2.33
C THR A 140 24.65 9.59 1.40
N PHE A 141 24.13 10.83 1.49
CA PHE A 141 23.18 11.35 0.50
C PHE A 141 23.89 11.83 -0.79
N ASN A 142 25.17 12.17 -0.71
CA ASN A 142 25.97 12.56 -1.88
C ASN A 142 26.86 11.41 -2.37
N TYR A 143 26.20 10.39 -2.93
CA TYR A 143 26.86 9.17 -3.42
C TYR A 143 27.84 9.44 -4.59
N SER A 144 27.77 10.58 -5.28
CA SER A 144 28.71 10.93 -6.35
C SER A 144 30.15 11.17 -5.87
N ARG A 145 30.33 11.47 -4.57
CA ARG A 145 31.65 11.66 -3.96
C ARG A 145 32.24 10.38 -3.36
N VAL A 146 31.52 9.27 -3.42
CA VAL A 146 31.97 7.99 -2.86
C VAL A 146 32.91 7.29 -3.85
N SER A 147 33.83 6.50 -3.33
CA SER A 147 34.78 5.71 -4.11
C SER A 147 34.08 4.81 -5.13
N HIS A 148 34.62 4.79 -6.35
CA HIS A 148 34.16 3.91 -7.42
C HIS A 148 34.19 2.43 -7.01
N ILE A 149 35.20 2.04 -6.21
CA ILE A 149 35.34 0.69 -5.69
C ILE A 149 34.17 0.31 -4.76
N ALA A 150 33.81 1.19 -3.82
CA ALA A 150 32.70 0.92 -2.90
C ALA A 150 31.36 0.77 -3.63
N THR A 151 31.13 1.58 -4.67
CA THR A 151 29.93 1.49 -5.51
C THR A 151 29.91 0.21 -6.33
N ALA A 152 31.07 -0.20 -6.90
CA ALA A 152 31.21 -1.45 -7.65
C ALA A 152 30.99 -2.68 -6.75
N LEU A 153 31.55 -2.69 -5.54
CA LEU A 153 31.35 -3.73 -4.55
C LEU A 153 29.88 -3.85 -4.13
N PHE A 154 29.20 -2.74 -3.90
CA PHE A 154 27.76 -2.75 -3.61
C PHE A 154 26.95 -3.37 -4.75
N GLY A 155 27.22 -2.96 -5.99
CA GLY A 155 26.60 -3.56 -7.16
C GLY A 155 26.91 -5.05 -7.30
N GLY A 156 28.15 -5.45 -7.02
CA GLY A 156 28.58 -6.85 -7.00
C GLY A 156 27.85 -7.67 -5.95
N VAL A 157 27.75 -7.20 -4.71
CA VAL A 157 26.98 -7.84 -3.63
C VAL A 157 25.50 -7.98 -4.01
N ALA A 158 24.88 -6.89 -4.50
CA ALA A 158 23.48 -6.88 -4.90
C ALA A 158 23.21 -7.90 -6.03
N PHE A 159 24.05 -7.91 -7.06
CA PHE A 159 23.93 -8.85 -8.18
C PHE A 159 24.13 -10.31 -7.73
N THR A 160 25.15 -10.58 -6.95
CA THR A 160 25.45 -11.93 -6.44
C THR A 160 24.33 -12.46 -5.58
N ALA A 161 23.83 -11.64 -4.65
CA ALA A 161 22.73 -12.03 -3.77
C ALA A 161 21.45 -12.35 -4.57
N LEU A 162 21.07 -11.48 -5.51
CA LEU A 162 19.91 -11.73 -6.38
C LEU A 162 20.13 -12.98 -7.27
N SER A 163 21.30 -13.12 -7.88
CA SER A 163 21.63 -14.27 -8.72
C SER A 163 21.59 -15.59 -7.94
N TYR A 164 22.07 -15.59 -6.70
CA TYR A 164 22.01 -16.78 -5.84
C TYR A 164 20.59 -17.26 -5.62
N PHE A 165 19.71 -16.37 -5.21
CA PHE A 165 18.34 -16.74 -4.88
C PHE A 165 17.50 -17.02 -6.13
N ILE A 166 17.70 -16.27 -7.21
CA ILE A 166 16.93 -16.43 -8.44
C ILE A 166 17.40 -17.68 -9.20
N PHE A 167 18.70 -17.77 -9.50
CA PHE A 167 19.23 -18.81 -10.37
C PHE A 167 19.63 -20.08 -9.62
N LEU A 168 20.42 -19.98 -8.56
CA LEU A 168 20.94 -21.16 -7.88
C LEU A 168 19.89 -21.87 -7.02
N LYS A 169 19.04 -21.12 -6.30
CA LYS A 169 17.99 -21.72 -5.47
C LYS A 169 16.66 -21.90 -6.21
N GLY A 170 16.25 -20.94 -7.03
CA GLY A 170 15.00 -20.99 -7.78
C GLY A 170 15.06 -22.03 -8.91
N LEU A 171 16.00 -21.88 -9.82
CA LEU A 171 16.18 -22.83 -10.93
C LEU A 171 16.58 -24.25 -10.50
N GLY A 172 17.30 -24.36 -9.37
CA GLY A 172 17.69 -25.69 -8.84
C GLY A 172 16.50 -26.61 -8.53
N LYS A 173 15.29 -26.09 -8.41
CA LYS A 173 14.04 -26.85 -8.24
C LYS A 173 13.22 -26.97 -9.53
N SER A 174 13.66 -26.33 -10.61
CA SER A 174 12.95 -26.31 -11.89
C SER A 174 13.07 -27.65 -12.62
N PRO A 175 11.99 -28.15 -13.26
CA PRO A 175 12.02 -29.33 -14.09
C PRO A 175 12.84 -29.14 -15.38
N TYR A 176 13.23 -27.92 -15.72
CA TYR A 176 14.01 -27.61 -16.93
C TYR A 176 15.51 -27.79 -16.77
N ILE A 177 16.02 -28.06 -15.56
CA ILE A 177 17.44 -28.29 -15.30
C ILE A 177 17.69 -29.78 -15.06
N SER A 178 18.67 -30.35 -15.78
CA SER A 178 19.08 -31.74 -15.58
C SER A 178 19.62 -31.97 -14.17
N ALA A 179 19.52 -33.24 -13.70
CA ALA A 179 19.99 -33.60 -12.37
C ALA A 179 21.50 -33.33 -12.21
N ASP A 180 22.29 -33.60 -13.24
CA ASP A 180 23.75 -33.42 -13.23
C ASP A 180 24.16 -31.96 -13.02
N VAL A 181 23.45 -31.00 -13.69
CA VAL A 181 23.71 -29.58 -13.53
C VAL A 181 23.30 -29.13 -12.14
N ARG A 182 22.21 -29.66 -11.60
CA ARG A 182 21.74 -29.35 -10.24
C ARG A 182 22.75 -29.79 -9.18
N ASP A 183 23.24 -31.03 -9.29
CA ASP A 183 24.19 -31.58 -8.36
C ASP A 183 25.55 -30.86 -8.44
N PHE A 184 25.99 -30.49 -9.64
CA PHE A 184 27.16 -29.64 -9.83
C PHE A 184 26.99 -28.27 -9.16
N MET A 185 25.82 -27.62 -9.33
CA MET A 185 25.54 -26.33 -8.71
C MET A 185 25.52 -26.41 -7.18
N GLN A 186 24.95 -27.48 -6.62
CA GLN A 186 24.90 -27.68 -5.17
C GLN A 186 26.28 -28.00 -4.59
N ALA A 187 27.05 -28.83 -5.24
CA ALA A 187 28.39 -29.18 -4.80
C ALA A 187 29.38 -28.01 -4.83
N ASN A 188 29.19 -27.06 -5.78
CA ASN A 188 30.12 -25.95 -6.00
C ASN A 188 29.56 -24.59 -5.63
N ILE A 189 28.54 -24.51 -4.75
CA ILE A 189 27.79 -23.31 -4.47
C ILE A 189 28.68 -22.16 -3.97
N THR A 190 29.62 -22.44 -3.08
CA THR A 190 30.54 -21.44 -2.52
C THR A 190 31.44 -20.84 -3.59
N TRP A 191 32.01 -21.72 -4.45
CA TRP A 191 32.84 -21.26 -5.54
C TRP A 191 32.06 -20.42 -6.56
N LEU A 192 30.85 -20.86 -6.91
CA LEU A 192 29.96 -20.13 -7.82
C LEU A 192 29.61 -18.74 -7.27
N LEU A 193 29.35 -18.63 -5.97
CA LEU A 193 29.09 -17.36 -5.31
C LEU A 193 30.30 -16.43 -5.35
N CYS A 194 31.48 -16.93 -5.01
CA CYS A 194 32.71 -16.15 -5.07
C CYS A 194 33.02 -15.69 -6.50
N ALA A 195 32.90 -16.60 -7.49
CA ALA A 195 33.11 -16.26 -8.88
C ALA A 195 32.10 -15.20 -9.38
N THR A 196 30.82 -15.39 -9.08
CA THR A 196 29.77 -14.42 -9.44
C THR A 196 30.04 -13.06 -8.80
N PHE A 197 30.46 -13.02 -7.53
CA PHE A 197 30.79 -11.78 -6.84
C PHE A 197 31.97 -11.05 -7.48
N VAL A 198 33.05 -11.76 -7.78
CA VAL A 198 34.23 -11.16 -8.41
C VAL A 198 33.90 -10.64 -9.81
N VAL A 199 33.26 -11.48 -10.64
CA VAL A 199 32.91 -11.13 -12.02
C VAL A 199 31.94 -9.95 -12.04
N SER A 200 30.90 -9.98 -11.20
CA SER A 200 29.91 -8.88 -11.15
C SER A 200 30.52 -7.59 -10.60
N SER A 201 31.41 -7.66 -9.60
CA SER A 201 32.09 -6.47 -9.08
C SER A 201 33.01 -5.83 -10.12
N ILE A 202 33.73 -6.65 -10.89
CA ILE A 202 34.54 -6.15 -12.02
C ILE A 202 33.64 -5.55 -13.11
N ALA A 203 32.56 -6.24 -13.48
CA ALA A 203 31.60 -5.73 -14.46
C ALA A 203 30.99 -4.38 -14.02
N MET A 204 30.62 -4.23 -12.75
CA MET A 204 30.10 -2.97 -12.20
C MET A 204 31.15 -1.86 -12.20
N LEU A 205 32.42 -2.20 -11.96
CA LEU A 205 33.52 -1.24 -12.06
C LEU A 205 33.70 -0.76 -13.52
N LEU A 206 33.65 -1.67 -14.49
CA LEU A 206 33.71 -1.32 -15.91
C LEU A 206 32.53 -0.44 -16.35
N VAL A 207 31.30 -0.79 -15.92
CA VAL A 207 30.10 0.01 -16.17
C VAL A 207 30.26 1.43 -15.63
N GLN A 208 30.89 1.60 -14.47
CA GLN A 208 31.13 2.89 -13.86
C GLN A 208 32.20 3.69 -14.58
N LEU A 209 33.23 3.04 -15.09
CA LEU A 209 34.26 3.68 -15.92
C LEU A 209 33.68 4.26 -17.22
N VAL A 210 32.64 3.63 -17.78
CA VAL A 210 31.87 4.14 -18.92
C VAL A 210 30.88 5.26 -18.49
N LYS A 211 30.97 5.76 -17.26
CA LYS A 211 30.12 6.83 -16.68
C LYS A 211 28.63 6.45 -16.53
N VAL A 212 28.30 5.17 -16.54
CA VAL A 212 26.95 4.70 -16.25
C VAL A 212 26.78 4.56 -14.73
N ASN A 213 25.65 5.05 -14.22
CA ASN A 213 25.37 5.01 -12.79
C ASN A 213 24.98 3.59 -12.34
N VAL A 214 25.85 2.93 -11.57
CA VAL A 214 25.66 1.56 -11.06
C VAL A 214 24.37 1.43 -10.22
N PHE A 215 24.01 2.44 -9.42
CA PHE A 215 22.77 2.39 -8.64
C PHE A 215 21.52 2.34 -9.54
N LYS A 216 21.54 3.04 -10.69
CA LYS A 216 20.44 2.96 -11.67
C LYS A 216 20.33 1.55 -12.25
N PHE A 217 21.45 0.92 -12.54
CA PHE A 217 21.49 -0.47 -13.00
C PHE A 217 20.94 -1.42 -11.92
N VAL A 218 21.40 -1.29 -10.67
CA VAL A 218 20.91 -2.11 -9.53
C VAL A 218 19.41 -1.92 -9.30
N VAL A 219 18.88 -0.71 -9.46
CA VAL A 219 17.43 -0.46 -9.36
C VAL A 219 16.65 -1.20 -10.45
N LEU A 220 17.12 -1.19 -11.71
CA LEU A 220 16.45 -1.92 -12.79
C LEU A 220 16.52 -3.44 -12.57
N MET A 221 17.68 -3.96 -12.17
CA MET A 221 17.87 -5.37 -11.83
C MET A 221 17.01 -5.77 -10.62
N GLY A 222 16.97 -4.94 -9.58
CA GLY A 222 16.10 -5.13 -8.42
C GLY A 222 14.60 -5.08 -8.78
N THR A 223 14.22 -4.24 -9.76
CA THR A 223 12.85 -4.20 -10.30
C THR A 223 12.50 -5.52 -10.98
N PHE A 224 13.41 -6.06 -11.81
CA PHE A 224 13.24 -7.36 -12.42
C PHE A 224 13.09 -8.46 -11.36
N ALA A 225 14.01 -8.51 -10.39
CA ALA A 225 14.03 -9.51 -9.34
C ALA A 225 12.77 -9.45 -8.45
N LEU A 226 12.33 -8.24 -8.09
CA LEU A 226 11.12 -8.06 -7.29
C LEU A 226 9.87 -8.47 -8.07
N ALA A 227 9.77 -8.13 -9.35
CA ALA A 227 8.66 -8.53 -10.21
C ALA A 227 8.61 -10.05 -10.39
N MET A 228 9.78 -10.69 -10.53
CA MET A 228 9.90 -12.15 -10.59
C MET A 228 9.49 -12.81 -9.26
N ALA A 229 9.97 -12.29 -8.13
CA ALA A 229 9.62 -12.80 -6.81
C ALA A 229 8.12 -12.61 -6.49
N PHE A 230 7.55 -11.48 -6.91
CA PHE A 230 6.12 -11.19 -6.80
C PHE A 230 5.28 -12.19 -7.61
N ALA A 231 5.59 -12.37 -8.89
CA ALA A 231 4.86 -13.32 -9.72
C ALA A 231 5.00 -14.76 -9.24
N GLY A 232 6.20 -15.14 -8.79
CA GLY A 232 6.46 -16.49 -8.25
C GLY A 232 5.79 -16.78 -6.91
N ASN A 233 5.34 -15.78 -6.19
CA ASN A 233 4.61 -15.92 -4.94
C ASN A 233 3.12 -15.59 -5.12
N ASP A 234 2.78 -14.32 -5.36
CA ASP A 234 1.39 -13.84 -5.32
C ASP A 234 0.57 -14.35 -6.52
N LEU A 235 1.10 -14.22 -7.75
CA LEU A 235 0.36 -14.65 -8.95
C LEU A 235 0.13 -16.15 -8.95
N VAL A 236 1.14 -16.95 -8.59
CA VAL A 236 1.05 -18.41 -8.58
C VAL A 236 0.10 -18.90 -7.49
N ASN A 237 0.10 -18.28 -6.31
CA ASN A 237 -0.88 -18.59 -5.28
C ASN A 237 -2.31 -18.25 -5.72
N PHE A 238 -2.50 -17.07 -6.32
CA PHE A 238 -3.81 -16.61 -6.78
C PHE A 238 -4.40 -17.53 -7.85
N ILE A 239 -3.63 -17.85 -8.89
CA ILE A 239 -4.08 -18.73 -9.97
C ILE A 239 -4.16 -20.19 -9.54
N GLY A 240 -3.55 -20.54 -8.42
CA GLY A 240 -3.60 -21.88 -7.84
C GLY A 240 -5.02 -22.35 -7.54
N VAL A 241 -5.92 -21.47 -7.11
CA VAL A 241 -7.33 -21.80 -6.80
C VAL A 241 -8.11 -22.23 -8.06
N PRO A 242 -8.20 -21.40 -9.13
CA PRO A 242 -8.93 -21.80 -10.34
C PRO A 242 -8.28 -23.00 -11.03
N LEU A 243 -6.96 -23.14 -10.99
CA LEU A 243 -6.28 -24.30 -11.58
C LEU A 243 -6.49 -25.59 -10.75
N ALA A 244 -6.53 -25.48 -9.42
CA ALA A 244 -6.92 -26.61 -8.57
C ALA A 244 -8.36 -27.04 -8.84
N GLY A 245 -9.27 -26.08 -9.07
CA GLY A 245 -10.63 -26.36 -9.51
C GLY A 245 -10.70 -27.06 -10.87
N LEU A 246 -9.88 -26.62 -11.84
CA LEU A 246 -9.79 -27.27 -13.15
C LEU A 246 -9.24 -28.70 -13.04
N ASP A 247 -8.17 -28.89 -12.26
CA ASP A 247 -7.59 -30.20 -12.01
C ASP A 247 -8.61 -31.14 -11.34
N SER A 248 -9.38 -30.62 -10.38
CA SER A 248 -10.46 -31.36 -9.72
C SER A 248 -11.55 -31.79 -10.72
N TYR A 249 -11.92 -30.89 -11.62
CA TYR A 249 -12.91 -31.18 -12.66
C TYR A 249 -12.41 -32.22 -13.65
N LEU A 250 -11.18 -32.12 -14.10
CA LEU A 250 -10.56 -33.09 -15.01
C LEU A 250 -10.42 -34.48 -14.35
N ASP A 251 -10.02 -34.52 -13.08
CA ASP A 251 -9.93 -35.76 -12.33
C ASP A 251 -11.31 -36.41 -12.15
N PHE A 252 -12.33 -35.64 -11.75
CA PHE A 252 -13.69 -36.12 -11.63
C PHE A 252 -14.23 -36.67 -12.95
N THR A 253 -14.07 -35.94 -14.05
CA THR A 253 -14.60 -36.38 -15.37
C THR A 253 -13.89 -37.61 -15.93
N THR A 254 -12.63 -37.81 -15.57
CA THR A 254 -11.81 -38.92 -16.08
C THR A 254 -11.92 -40.19 -15.23
N ASN A 255 -11.95 -40.03 -13.90
CA ASN A 255 -11.76 -41.11 -12.93
C ASN A 255 -13.02 -41.47 -12.12
N ALA A 256 -14.08 -40.67 -12.14
CA ALA A 256 -15.25 -40.90 -11.27
C ALA A 256 -16.08 -42.12 -11.66
N GLN A 257 -15.98 -42.65 -12.90
CA GLN A 257 -16.64 -43.87 -13.36
C GLN A 257 -18.12 -44.03 -12.96
N GLY A 258 -18.86 -42.89 -12.96
CA GLY A 258 -20.29 -42.86 -12.59
C GLY A 258 -20.57 -42.60 -11.10
N VAL A 259 -19.57 -42.37 -10.25
CA VAL A 259 -19.77 -41.91 -8.88
C VAL A 259 -20.29 -40.47 -8.90
N SER A 260 -21.23 -40.16 -7.99
CA SER A 260 -21.82 -38.82 -7.91
C SER A 260 -20.79 -37.78 -7.43
N ALA A 261 -20.98 -36.50 -7.81
CA ALA A 261 -20.13 -35.40 -7.37
C ALA A 261 -20.05 -35.21 -5.84
N ASP A 262 -21.09 -35.63 -5.14
CA ASP A 262 -21.18 -35.54 -3.65
C ASP A 262 -20.45 -36.69 -2.95
N SER A 263 -20.12 -37.78 -3.66
CA SER A 263 -19.49 -38.97 -3.09
C SER A 263 -18.04 -39.16 -3.55
N TYR A 264 -17.61 -38.48 -4.61
CA TYR A 264 -16.26 -38.59 -5.15
C TYR A 264 -15.27 -37.75 -4.35
N LEU A 265 -14.37 -38.40 -3.60
CA LEU A 265 -13.38 -37.73 -2.74
C LEU A 265 -12.18 -37.25 -3.55
N MET A 266 -11.72 -36.03 -3.27
CA MET A 266 -10.65 -35.34 -4.00
C MET A 266 -9.24 -35.69 -3.49
N THR A 267 -8.90 -36.98 -3.47
CA THR A 267 -7.58 -37.46 -3.05
C THR A 267 -6.46 -37.04 -3.99
N SER A 268 -6.75 -36.83 -5.27
CA SER A 268 -5.79 -36.36 -6.27
C SER A 268 -5.18 -35.01 -5.98
N LEU A 269 -5.87 -34.15 -5.25
CA LEU A 269 -5.34 -32.84 -4.83
C LEU A 269 -4.21 -32.94 -3.77
N MET A 270 -4.02 -34.09 -3.13
CA MET A 270 -2.91 -34.33 -2.21
C MET A 270 -1.56 -34.45 -2.95
N GLU A 271 -1.57 -34.72 -4.24
CA GLU A 271 -0.36 -34.72 -5.05
C GLU A 271 0.08 -33.29 -5.40
N SER A 272 1.40 -33.13 -5.62
CA SER A 272 1.95 -31.84 -6.08
C SER A 272 1.38 -31.44 -7.44
N ALA A 273 1.12 -30.15 -7.62
CA ALA A 273 0.55 -29.59 -8.84
C ALA A 273 1.43 -29.91 -10.08
N LYS A 274 0.85 -30.58 -11.05
CA LYS A 274 1.47 -30.85 -12.37
C LYS A 274 0.91 -29.91 -13.45
N THR A 275 0.74 -28.64 -13.11
CA THR A 275 0.06 -27.66 -14.00
C THR A 275 0.90 -27.39 -15.24
N PRO A 276 0.31 -27.45 -16.44
CA PRO A 276 1.00 -27.09 -17.67
C PRO A 276 1.50 -25.63 -17.62
N PRO A 277 2.76 -25.37 -18.00
CA PRO A 277 3.35 -24.01 -17.95
C PRO A 277 2.58 -22.97 -18.76
N PHE A 278 1.80 -23.40 -19.74
CA PHE A 278 0.96 -22.53 -20.57
C PHE A 278 -0.02 -21.69 -19.76
N TYR A 279 -0.70 -22.27 -18.76
CA TYR A 279 -1.63 -21.53 -17.92
C TYR A 279 -0.94 -20.47 -17.07
N LEU A 280 0.25 -20.77 -16.56
CA LEU A 280 1.05 -19.82 -15.79
C LEU A 280 1.57 -18.67 -16.67
N LEU A 281 1.97 -18.99 -17.90
CA LEU A 281 2.39 -17.98 -18.88
C LEU A 281 1.21 -17.07 -19.26
N LEU A 282 0.04 -17.64 -19.52
CA LEU A 282 -1.16 -16.87 -19.85
C LEU A 282 -1.55 -15.93 -18.71
N ALA A 283 -1.50 -16.40 -17.47
CA ALA A 283 -1.74 -15.58 -16.28
C ALA A 283 -0.72 -14.44 -16.16
N GLY A 284 0.55 -14.71 -16.43
CA GLY A 284 1.60 -13.69 -16.47
C GLY A 284 1.33 -12.61 -17.52
N VAL A 285 0.89 -12.99 -18.72
CA VAL A 285 0.51 -12.05 -19.78
C VAL A 285 -0.69 -11.18 -19.37
N ILE A 286 -1.73 -11.79 -18.80
CA ILE A 286 -2.92 -11.05 -18.32
C ILE A 286 -2.51 -10.07 -17.22
N MET A 287 -1.65 -10.48 -16.30
CA MET A 287 -1.12 -9.61 -15.24
C MET A 287 -0.34 -8.41 -15.81
N ILE A 288 0.48 -8.61 -16.83
CA ILE A 288 1.23 -7.53 -17.49
C ILE A 288 0.26 -6.51 -18.11
N ILE A 289 -0.77 -6.96 -18.80
CA ILE A 289 -1.80 -6.10 -19.39
C ILE A 289 -2.51 -5.32 -18.28
N ALA A 290 -2.91 -5.99 -17.19
CA ALA A 290 -3.56 -5.34 -16.05
C ALA A 290 -2.65 -4.29 -15.39
N MET A 291 -1.37 -4.60 -15.21
CA MET A 291 -0.36 -3.72 -14.63
C MET A 291 -0.13 -2.45 -15.50
N ALA A 292 -0.18 -2.60 -16.82
CA ALA A 292 -0.03 -1.48 -17.76
C ALA A 292 -1.27 -0.57 -17.80
N THR A 293 -2.47 -1.09 -17.54
CA THR A 293 -3.74 -0.39 -17.77
C THR A 293 -4.46 0.05 -16.49
N SER A 294 -4.16 -0.55 -15.32
CA SER A 294 -4.90 -0.29 -14.07
C SER A 294 -4.54 1.05 -13.42
N LYS A 295 -5.52 1.95 -13.36
CA LYS A 295 -5.42 3.22 -12.62
C LYS A 295 -5.56 3.02 -11.09
N LYS A 296 -6.29 2.00 -10.64
CA LYS A 296 -6.49 1.72 -9.21
C LYS A 296 -5.19 1.29 -8.52
N ALA A 297 -4.37 0.50 -9.19
CA ALA A 297 -3.05 0.11 -8.69
C ALA A 297 -2.15 1.32 -8.38
N GLN A 298 -2.27 2.40 -9.15
CA GLN A 298 -1.51 3.63 -8.93
C GLN A 298 -1.87 4.32 -7.60
N ASN A 299 -3.12 4.24 -7.13
CA ASN A 299 -3.55 4.83 -5.85
C ASN A 299 -2.92 4.11 -4.66
N VAL A 300 -2.85 2.78 -4.70
CA VAL A 300 -2.20 1.96 -3.67
C VAL A 300 -0.70 2.25 -3.59
N ILE A 301 -0.04 2.36 -4.75
CA ILE A 301 1.38 2.73 -4.85
C ILE A 301 1.60 4.12 -4.25
N LYS A 302 0.71 5.08 -4.51
CA LYS A 302 0.81 6.44 -3.98
C LYS A 302 0.85 6.43 -2.44
N THR A 303 -0.02 5.67 -1.77
CA THR A 303 -0.04 5.56 -0.30
C THR A 303 1.30 5.04 0.24
N SER A 304 1.84 3.97 -0.33
CA SER A 304 3.14 3.41 0.09
C SER A 304 4.30 4.37 -0.15
N VAL A 305 4.30 5.06 -1.28
CA VAL A 305 5.33 6.04 -1.64
C VAL A 305 5.25 7.27 -0.74
N ASP A 306 4.06 7.79 -0.46
CA ASP A 306 3.88 8.99 0.37
C ASP A 306 4.33 8.75 1.82
N LEU A 307 4.05 7.56 2.40
CA LEU A 307 4.53 7.21 3.74
C LEU A 307 6.05 7.03 3.81
N SER A 308 6.69 6.63 2.70
CA SER A 308 8.15 6.41 2.62
C SER A 308 8.94 7.61 2.11
N ARG A 309 8.31 8.74 1.81
CA ARG A 309 8.97 9.93 1.23
C ARG A 309 10.11 10.46 2.10
N GLN A 310 11.14 10.97 1.44
CA GLN A 310 12.29 11.60 2.08
C GLN A 310 12.03 13.09 2.35
N ASP A 311 11.17 13.72 1.53
CA ASP A 311 10.80 15.12 1.66
C ASP A 311 9.71 15.30 2.69
N GLU A 312 9.68 16.48 3.32
CA GLU A 312 8.51 16.95 4.05
C GLU A 312 7.41 17.31 3.05
N GLY A 313 6.23 16.77 3.29
CA GLY A 313 5.10 16.93 2.40
C GLY A 313 3.77 16.78 3.12
N ASP A 314 2.71 16.70 2.32
CA ASP A 314 1.39 16.47 2.83
C ASP A 314 1.27 15.07 3.43
N GLU A 315 0.87 14.99 4.68
CA GLU A 315 0.69 13.72 5.36
C GLU A 315 -0.76 13.26 5.19
N MET A 316 -0.96 12.08 4.61
CA MET A 316 -2.29 11.52 4.33
C MET A 316 -3.09 11.19 5.59
N PHE A 317 -2.40 10.86 6.68
CA PHE A 317 -3.00 10.39 7.92
C PHE A 317 -3.02 11.49 8.98
N GLY A 318 -4.06 11.48 9.84
CA GLY A 318 -4.14 12.34 11.00
C GLY A 318 -3.20 11.90 12.12
N SER A 319 -3.22 12.55 13.28
CA SER A 319 -2.48 12.09 14.46
C SER A 319 -3.34 11.14 15.30
N SER A 320 -2.76 10.05 15.81
CA SER A 320 -3.41 9.13 16.76
C SER A 320 -2.74 9.17 18.14
N LEU A 321 -3.47 8.79 19.18
CA LEU A 321 -2.92 8.73 20.56
C LEU A 321 -1.78 7.70 20.64
N ALA A 322 -1.97 6.53 20.04
CA ALA A 322 -0.95 5.47 20.01
C ALA A 322 0.34 5.94 19.35
N ALA A 323 0.25 6.60 18.18
CA ALA A 323 1.43 7.12 17.50
C ALA A 323 2.16 8.20 18.30
N ARG A 324 1.42 9.09 18.99
CA ARG A 324 2.02 10.10 19.87
C ARG A 324 2.81 9.46 21.01
N SER A 325 2.26 8.42 21.64
CA SER A 325 2.93 7.70 22.73
C SER A 325 4.19 6.99 22.25
N ILE A 326 4.13 6.30 21.11
CA ILE A 326 5.27 5.61 20.51
C ILE A 326 6.38 6.60 20.15
N VAL A 327 6.05 7.68 19.44
CA VAL A 327 7.05 8.68 19.03
C VAL A 327 7.69 9.35 20.23
N ARG A 328 6.92 9.67 21.28
CA ARG A 328 7.45 10.24 22.53
C ARG A 328 8.40 9.27 23.22
N PHE A 329 8.00 8.01 23.38
CA PHE A 329 8.84 6.97 23.96
C PHE A 329 10.15 6.77 23.20
N CYS A 330 10.09 6.73 21.86
CA CYS A 330 11.29 6.62 21.02
C CYS A 330 12.23 7.83 21.17
N GLN A 331 11.67 9.05 21.26
CA GLN A 331 12.45 10.27 21.46
C GLN A 331 13.12 10.28 22.83
N GLU A 332 12.39 9.99 23.90
CA GLU A 332 12.94 9.91 25.26
C GLU A 332 14.06 8.86 25.37
N THR A 333 13.88 7.72 24.70
CA THR A 333 14.88 6.65 24.67
C THR A 333 16.13 7.10 23.89
N ALA A 334 15.96 7.75 22.75
CA ALA A 334 17.05 8.27 21.94
C ALA A 334 17.85 9.36 22.70
N ASP A 335 17.16 10.26 23.40
CA ASP A 335 17.79 11.31 24.21
C ASP A 335 18.61 10.70 25.38
N ARG A 336 18.08 9.68 26.04
CA ARG A 336 18.81 8.92 27.09
C ARG A 336 20.04 8.23 26.51
N CYS A 337 19.91 7.52 25.37
CA CYS A 337 21.05 6.86 24.73
C CYS A 337 22.13 7.87 24.29
N SER A 338 21.74 9.02 23.76
CA SER A 338 22.63 10.11 23.39
C SER A 338 23.37 10.68 24.60
N SER A 339 22.68 10.90 25.72
CA SER A 339 23.26 11.34 26.97
C SER A 339 24.30 10.34 27.51
N VAL A 340 24.00 9.04 27.48
CA VAL A 340 24.98 8.00 27.90
C VAL A 340 26.17 7.96 26.94
N ALA A 341 25.94 8.05 25.62
CA ALA A 341 27.02 8.04 24.64
C ALA A 341 27.94 9.25 24.74
N SER A 342 27.44 10.42 25.15
CA SER A 342 28.24 11.63 25.32
C SER A 342 29.27 11.53 26.50
N HIS A 343 29.01 10.64 27.47
CA HIS A 343 29.92 10.41 28.59
C HIS A 343 31.14 9.54 28.23
N VAL A 344 31.11 8.85 27.07
CA VAL A 344 32.21 8.02 26.60
C VAL A 344 32.87 8.70 25.39
N PRO A 345 34.13 9.21 25.52
CA PRO A 345 34.77 10.04 24.49
C PRO A 345 34.88 9.39 23.11
N VAL A 346 35.05 8.07 23.06
CA VAL A 346 35.14 7.30 21.80
C VAL A 346 33.78 7.21 21.14
N LEU A 347 32.73 6.90 21.90
CA LEU A 347 31.37 6.83 21.40
C LEU A 347 30.86 8.19 20.92
N GLY A 348 31.19 9.26 21.60
CA GLY A 348 30.88 10.63 21.19
C GLY A 348 31.49 10.99 19.82
N LYS A 349 32.77 10.67 19.58
CA LYS A 349 33.41 10.91 18.27
C LYS A 349 32.78 10.07 17.15
N VAL A 350 32.48 8.81 17.43
CA VAL A 350 31.80 7.92 16.46
C VAL A 350 30.39 8.44 16.15
N ALA A 351 29.65 8.89 17.17
CA ALA A 351 28.32 9.44 17.00
C ALA A 351 28.31 10.70 16.10
N VAL A 352 29.22 11.63 16.34
CA VAL A 352 29.39 12.83 15.51
C VAL A 352 29.79 12.47 14.08
N TRP A 353 30.70 11.50 13.89
CA TRP A 353 31.10 11.04 12.58
C TRP A 353 29.90 10.40 11.84
N VAL A 354 29.16 9.51 12.50
CA VAL A 354 27.94 8.90 11.92
C VAL A 354 26.93 10.00 11.58
N ASP A 355 26.69 10.96 12.47
CA ASP A 355 25.74 12.04 12.25
C ASP A 355 26.08 12.89 11.02
N SER A 356 27.37 13.16 10.80
CA SER A 356 27.84 13.87 9.60
C SER A 356 27.51 13.14 8.27
N ARG A 357 27.35 11.80 8.31
CA ARG A 357 27.00 10.99 7.13
C ARG A 357 25.53 11.13 6.73
N PHE A 358 24.66 11.59 7.65
CA PHE A 358 23.22 11.75 7.44
C PHE A 358 22.79 13.19 7.06
N ASN A 359 23.75 14.04 6.64
CA ASN A 359 23.44 15.41 6.23
C ASN A 359 22.69 15.45 4.90
N LYS A 360 21.41 15.90 4.93
CA LYS A 360 20.50 15.98 3.78
C LYS A 360 20.67 17.26 2.93
N GLN A 361 21.32 18.29 3.48
CA GLN A 361 21.37 19.63 2.83
C GLN A 361 22.15 19.65 1.51
N ALA A 362 22.95 18.62 1.24
CA ALA A 362 23.83 18.54 0.08
C ALA A 362 23.16 18.03 -1.21
N VAL A 363 21.92 17.49 -1.17
CA VAL A 363 21.32 16.78 -2.31
C VAL A 363 19.94 17.30 -2.67
N VAL A 364 19.80 17.64 -3.93
CA VAL A 364 18.49 17.90 -4.56
C VAL A 364 18.02 16.60 -5.17
N LEU A 365 16.87 16.11 -4.71
CA LEU A 365 16.21 14.98 -5.36
C LEU A 365 15.79 15.37 -6.78
N ASP A 366 15.97 14.47 -7.74
CA ASP A 366 15.49 14.63 -9.11
C ASP A 366 13.98 14.97 -9.10
N ASN A 367 13.56 15.79 -10.06
CA ASN A 367 12.18 16.30 -10.14
C ASN A 367 11.13 15.19 -9.98
N GLY A 368 10.48 15.17 -8.81
CA GLY A 368 9.39 14.26 -8.44
C GLY A 368 9.82 12.88 -7.92
N ALA A 369 11.08 12.68 -7.58
CA ALA A 369 11.51 11.50 -6.85
C ALA A 369 11.04 11.58 -5.38
N ALA A 370 10.51 10.48 -4.83
CA ALA A 370 10.10 10.41 -3.42
C ALA A 370 11.29 10.15 -2.48
N PHE A 371 12.33 9.50 -2.98
CA PHE A 371 13.57 9.17 -2.27
C PHE A 371 14.72 8.97 -3.26
N ASP A 372 15.95 8.94 -2.75
CA ASP A 372 17.16 8.82 -3.55
C ASP A 372 17.37 7.42 -4.16
N VAL A 373 18.34 7.32 -5.06
CA VAL A 373 18.60 6.09 -5.83
C VAL A 373 19.22 4.98 -4.95
N VAL A 374 20.02 5.35 -3.94
CA VAL A 374 20.64 4.39 -3.01
C VAL A 374 19.56 3.65 -2.22
N ARG A 375 18.61 4.39 -1.63
CA ARG A 375 17.49 3.78 -0.91
C ARG A 375 16.59 2.96 -1.82
N ALA A 376 16.38 3.42 -3.06
CA ALA A 376 15.63 2.64 -4.04
C ALA A 376 16.31 1.30 -4.34
N ALA A 377 17.63 1.28 -4.53
CA ALA A 377 18.39 0.06 -4.76
C ALA A 377 18.31 -0.90 -3.58
N VAL A 378 18.53 -0.40 -2.36
CA VAL A 378 18.42 -1.21 -1.13
C VAL A 378 17.02 -1.80 -0.98
N ASN A 379 15.97 -0.98 -1.12
CA ASN A 379 14.60 -1.46 -0.97
C ASN A 379 14.25 -2.58 -1.94
N LEU A 380 14.60 -2.42 -3.21
CA LEU A 380 14.28 -3.40 -4.25
C LEU A 380 15.07 -4.71 -4.08
N VAL A 381 16.37 -4.61 -3.81
CA VAL A 381 17.23 -5.78 -3.60
C VAL A 381 16.81 -6.54 -2.35
N LEU A 382 16.67 -5.85 -1.22
CA LEU A 382 16.32 -6.49 0.05
C LEU A 382 14.92 -7.11 0.02
N ALA A 383 13.93 -6.40 -0.50
CA ALA A 383 12.57 -6.94 -0.61
C ALA A 383 12.53 -8.19 -1.49
N SER A 384 13.16 -8.15 -2.67
CA SER A 384 13.22 -9.32 -3.55
C SER A 384 13.95 -10.52 -2.91
N LEU A 385 15.04 -10.28 -2.17
CA LEU A 385 15.74 -11.33 -1.44
C LEU A 385 14.85 -11.98 -0.37
N LEU A 386 14.21 -11.18 0.49
CA LEU A 386 13.37 -11.70 1.56
C LEU A 386 12.17 -12.49 1.01
N ILE A 387 11.52 -11.99 -0.04
CA ILE A 387 10.41 -12.69 -0.69
C ILE A 387 10.89 -14.00 -1.31
N THR A 388 12.02 -13.99 -2.02
CA THR A 388 12.55 -15.19 -2.67
C THR A 388 12.97 -16.25 -1.64
N VAL A 389 13.51 -15.83 -0.48
CA VAL A 389 13.80 -16.75 0.63
C VAL A 389 12.53 -17.44 1.10
N GLY A 390 11.45 -16.68 1.35
CA GLY A 390 10.16 -17.23 1.76
C GLY A 390 9.57 -18.19 0.71
N THR A 391 9.60 -17.80 -0.56
CA THR A 391 9.12 -18.64 -1.68
C THR A 391 9.90 -19.95 -1.76
N ASN A 392 11.23 -19.91 -1.58
CA ASN A 392 12.06 -21.12 -1.58
C ASN A 392 11.79 -22.08 -0.41
N LEU A 393 11.32 -21.53 0.72
CA LEU A 393 10.86 -22.29 1.88
C LEU A 393 9.41 -22.77 1.74
N LYS A 394 8.76 -22.52 0.61
CA LYS A 394 7.33 -22.77 0.36
C LYS A 394 6.41 -22.08 1.39
N LEU A 395 6.85 -20.94 1.92
CA LEU A 395 6.04 -20.12 2.82
C LEU A 395 5.35 -19.02 2.00
N PRO A 396 4.03 -18.99 1.95
CA PRO A 396 3.28 -17.92 1.28
C PRO A 396 3.41 -16.64 2.09
N LEU A 397 4.38 -15.81 1.74
CA LEU A 397 4.60 -14.51 2.35
C LEU A 397 3.77 -13.44 1.63
N SER A 398 3.41 -12.40 2.36
CA SER A 398 2.86 -11.21 1.74
C SER A 398 3.96 -10.35 1.12
N THR A 399 4.06 -10.34 -0.19
CA THR A 399 5.01 -9.49 -0.91
C THR A 399 4.74 -8.00 -0.65
N THR A 400 3.47 -7.61 -0.57
CA THR A 400 3.04 -6.24 -0.24
C THR A 400 3.52 -5.83 1.16
N TYR A 401 3.37 -6.70 2.16
CA TYR A 401 3.78 -6.39 3.54
C TYR A 401 5.30 -6.30 3.65
N VAL A 402 6.02 -7.24 3.05
CA VAL A 402 7.49 -7.24 3.04
C VAL A 402 8.04 -5.98 2.37
N THR A 403 7.57 -5.64 1.18
CA THR A 403 8.04 -4.44 0.45
C THR A 403 7.71 -3.15 1.18
N PHE A 404 6.51 -3.06 1.75
CA PHE A 404 6.09 -1.91 2.55
C PHE A 404 6.97 -1.76 3.80
N MET A 405 7.21 -2.84 4.54
CA MET A 405 8.00 -2.79 5.78
C MET A 405 9.48 -2.54 5.53
N VAL A 406 10.06 -3.06 4.46
CA VAL A 406 11.41 -2.69 4.02
C VAL A 406 11.48 -1.19 3.72
N ALA A 407 10.49 -0.64 3.01
CA ALA A 407 10.43 0.78 2.69
C ALA A 407 10.25 1.66 3.95
N MET A 408 9.48 1.21 4.94
CA MET A 408 9.30 1.90 6.22
C MET A 408 10.58 1.84 7.07
N GLY A 409 11.21 0.67 7.19
CA GLY A 409 12.47 0.49 7.91
C GLY A 409 13.60 1.35 7.30
N SER A 410 13.74 1.33 5.98
CA SER A 410 14.72 2.16 5.29
C SER A 410 14.44 3.67 5.42
N SER A 411 13.16 4.05 5.45
CA SER A 411 12.75 5.44 5.66
C SER A 411 13.10 5.93 7.07
N LEU A 412 12.91 5.09 8.08
CA LEU A 412 13.31 5.37 9.47
C LEU A 412 14.83 5.48 9.59
N ALA A 413 15.57 4.53 9.01
CA ALA A 413 17.04 4.53 9.01
C ALA A 413 17.63 5.79 8.37
N ASP A 414 17.02 6.29 7.30
CA ASP A 414 17.41 7.52 6.61
C ASP A 414 17.01 8.81 7.37
N ARG A 415 16.44 8.68 8.56
CA ARG A 415 15.88 9.80 9.32
C ARG A 415 14.90 10.64 8.48
N ALA A 416 14.17 9.98 7.56
CA ALA A 416 13.22 10.66 6.70
C ALA A 416 11.99 11.18 7.48
N TRP A 417 11.77 10.67 8.69
CA TRP A 417 10.69 11.08 9.58
C TRP A 417 11.17 12.23 10.47
N SER A 418 10.85 13.45 10.06
CA SER A 418 11.15 14.64 10.88
C SER A 418 10.30 14.62 12.16
N ARG A 419 10.71 15.40 13.17
CA ARG A 419 9.98 15.51 14.44
C ARG A 419 8.51 15.87 14.24
N GLU A 420 8.19 16.63 13.20
CA GLU A 420 6.84 17.09 12.89
C GLU A 420 6.02 16.08 12.09
N SER A 421 6.66 15.29 11.23
CA SER A 421 6.00 14.28 10.40
C SER A 421 5.90 12.91 11.07
N ALA A 422 6.76 12.60 12.05
CA ALA A 422 6.87 11.28 12.66
C ALA A 422 5.54 10.74 13.19
N VAL A 423 4.77 11.53 13.95
CA VAL A 423 3.48 11.10 14.52
C VAL A 423 2.49 10.70 13.42
N PHE A 424 2.44 11.46 12.34
CA PHE A 424 1.50 11.21 11.22
C PHE A 424 1.91 9.96 10.44
N ARG A 425 3.21 9.77 10.21
CA ARG A 425 3.74 8.59 9.52
C ARG A 425 3.59 7.32 10.35
N VAL A 426 3.88 7.38 11.65
CA VAL A 426 3.61 6.26 12.56
C VAL A 426 2.11 5.94 12.60
N THR A 427 1.22 6.96 12.62
CA THR A 427 -0.23 6.72 12.50
C THR A 427 -0.56 6.02 11.18
N GLY A 428 0.04 6.45 10.08
CA GLY A 428 -0.16 5.82 8.77
C GLY A 428 0.28 4.35 8.76
N VAL A 429 1.45 4.05 9.30
CA VAL A 429 1.96 2.67 9.41
C VAL A 429 1.04 1.81 10.26
N ILE A 430 0.63 2.30 11.45
CA ILE A 430 -0.33 1.58 12.32
C ILE A 430 -1.67 1.36 11.60
N SER A 431 -2.15 2.36 10.87
CA SER A 431 -3.42 2.26 10.12
C SER A 431 -3.33 1.23 9.00
N VAL A 432 -2.21 1.16 8.29
CA VAL A 432 -1.96 0.16 7.25
C VAL A 432 -1.88 -1.24 7.87
N ILE A 433 -1.11 -1.43 8.94
CA ILE A 433 -1.02 -2.71 9.65
C ILE A 433 -2.39 -3.11 10.21
N GLY A 434 -3.13 -2.20 10.83
CA GLY A 434 -4.50 -2.44 11.28
C GLY A 434 -5.44 -2.85 10.14
N GLY A 435 -5.27 -2.22 8.97
CA GLY A 435 -5.97 -2.59 7.75
C GLY A 435 -5.69 -4.04 7.31
N TRP A 436 -4.48 -4.53 7.50
CA TRP A 436 -4.13 -5.92 7.18
C TRP A 436 -4.89 -6.94 8.03
N PHE A 437 -5.03 -6.69 9.34
CA PHE A 437 -5.83 -7.54 10.24
C PHE A 437 -7.31 -7.50 9.86
N ILE A 438 -7.83 -6.30 9.54
CA ILE A 438 -9.22 -6.14 9.10
C ILE A 438 -9.46 -6.90 7.80
N THR A 439 -8.54 -6.80 6.83
CA THR A 439 -8.64 -7.53 5.56
C THR A 439 -8.69 -9.03 5.80
N ALA A 440 -7.80 -9.57 6.64
CA ALA A 440 -7.76 -11.00 6.95
C ALA A 440 -9.08 -11.47 7.61
N GLY A 441 -9.59 -10.71 8.59
CA GLY A 441 -10.86 -11.02 9.25
C GLY A 441 -12.07 -10.93 8.30
N VAL A 442 -12.11 -9.91 7.46
CA VAL A 442 -13.17 -9.74 6.45
C VAL A 442 -13.12 -10.85 5.40
N ALA A 443 -11.91 -11.21 4.91
CA ALA A 443 -11.71 -12.28 3.95
C ALA A 443 -12.20 -13.63 4.50
N PHE A 444 -11.81 -13.98 5.72
CA PHE A 444 -12.26 -15.18 6.42
C PHE A 444 -13.79 -15.23 6.56
N ALA A 445 -14.39 -14.19 7.15
CA ALA A 445 -15.82 -14.15 7.43
C ALA A 445 -16.65 -14.10 6.13
N ALA A 446 -16.26 -13.29 5.16
CA ALA A 446 -16.99 -13.15 3.91
C ALA A 446 -16.95 -14.45 3.09
N CYS A 447 -15.80 -15.11 2.98
CA CYS A 447 -15.70 -16.38 2.27
C CYS A 447 -16.49 -17.49 2.98
N GLY A 448 -16.47 -17.55 4.31
CA GLY A 448 -17.28 -18.47 5.07
C GLY A 448 -18.79 -18.27 4.82
N ILE A 449 -19.27 -17.02 4.81
CA ILE A 449 -20.67 -16.69 4.52
C ILE A 449 -21.04 -17.06 3.07
N VAL A 450 -20.17 -16.76 2.10
CA VAL A 450 -20.41 -17.09 0.68
C VAL A 450 -20.42 -18.61 0.48
N ALA A 451 -19.49 -19.34 1.09
CA ALA A 451 -19.45 -20.81 1.03
C ALA A 451 -20.70 -21.42 1.65
N LEU A 452 -21.15 -20.91 2.80
CA LEU A 452 -22.40 -21.32 3.46
C LEU A 452 -23.61 -21.08 2.54
N ALA A 453 -23.72 -19.89 1.97
CA ALA A 453 -24.81 -19.54 1.09
C ALA A 453 -24.83 -20.42 -0.19
N MET A 454 -23.67 -20.73 -0.77
CA MET A 454 -23.54 -21.59 -1.93
C MET A 454 -23.87 -23.06 -1.60
N SER A 455 -23.51 -23.54 -0.39
CA SER A 455 -23.81 -24.90 0.05
C SER A 455 -25.32 -25.16 0.18
N PHE A 456 -26.08 -24.19 0.74
CA PHE A 456 -27.53 -24.34 0.86
C PHE A 456 -28.32 -23.91 -0.37
N GLY A 457 -27.82 -22.95 -1.12
CA GLY A 457 -28.55 -22.34 -2.24
C GLY A 457 -28.34 -23.02 -3.61
N GLY A 458 -27.40 -23.97 -3.67
CA GLY A 458 -27.12 -24.73 -4.88
C GLY A 458 -26.66 -23.86 -6.07
N LEU A 459 -26.89 -24.39 -7.29
CA LEU A 459 -26.43 -23.74 -8.53
C LEU A 459 -26.98 -22.32 -8.74
N ALA A 460 -28.23 -22.07 -8.34
CA ALA A 460 -28.84 -20.74 -8.51
C ALA A 460 -28.07 -19.63 -7.75
N VAL A 461 -27.67 -19.90 -6.51
CA VAL A 461 -26.90 -18.96 -5.70
C VAL A 461 -25.48 -18.83 -6.22
N GLN A 462 -24.86 -19.91 -6.71
CA GLN A 462 -23.52 -19.86 -7.32
C GLN A 462 -23.51 -18.93 -8.55
N PHE A 463 -24.48 -19.07 -9.47
CA PHE A 463 -24.62 -18.18 -10.63
C PHE A 463 -24.95 -16.73 -10.23
N ALA A 464 -25.76 -16.53 -9.18
CA ALA A 464 -26.06 -15.19 -8.67
C ALA A 464 -24.80 -14.48 -8.17
N PHE A 465 -23.91 -15.17 -7.43
CA PHE A 465 -22.63 -14.60 -6.99
C PHE A 465 -21.67 -14.30 -8.14
N ILE A 466 -21.59 -15.17 -9.15
CA ILE A 466 -20.81 -14.91 -10.37
C ILE A 466 -21.34 -13.64 -11.08
N ALA A 467 -22.65 -13.53 -11.27
CA ALA A 467 -23.27 -12.36 -11.87
C ALA A 467 -23.01 -11.08 -11.05
N LEU A 468 -23.05 -11.18 -9.71
CA LEU A 468 -22.73 -10.08 -8.80
C LEU A 468 -21.29 -9.59 -8.98
N VAL A 469 -20.31 -10.50 -9.03
CA VAL A 469 -18.89 -10.16 -9.25
C VAL A 469 -18.72 -9.43 -10.58
N VAL A 470 -19.27 -9.96 -11.66
CA VAL A 470 -19.22 -9.35 -13.00
C VAL A 470 -19.84 -7.94 -12.96
N PHE A 471 -20.99 -7.79 -12.34
CA PHE A 471 -21.66 -6.49 -12.18
C PHE A 471 -20.80 -5.48 -11.39
N LEU A 472 -20.23 -5.91 -10.26
CA LEU A 472 -19.40 -5.05 -9.42
C LEU A 472 -18.14 -4.59 -10.16
N LEU A 473 -17.48 -5.46 -10.91
CA LEU A 473 -16.30 -5.11 -11.73
C LEU A 473 -16.64 -4.03 -12.78
N PHE A 474 -17.77 -4.15 -13.47
CA PHE A 474 -18.20 -3.12 -14.43
C PHE A 474 -18.54 -1.79 -13.74
N ARG A 475 -19.24 -1.82 -12.61
CA ARG A 475 -19.62 -0.63 -11.84
C ARG A 475 -18.39 0.10 -11.28
N SER A 476 -17.45 -0.62 -10.74
CA SER A 476 -16.24 -0.09 -10.08
C SER A 476 -15.35 0.66 -11.07
N ASN A 477 -15.24 0.18 -12.31
CA ASN A 477 -14.48 0.87 -13.35
C ASN A 477 -15.09 2.23 -13.76
N LYS A 478 -16.41 2.41 -13.65
CA LYS A 478 -17.08 3.70 -13.93
C LYS A 478 -16.84 4.74 -12.81
N ALA A 479 -16.81 4.31 -11.55
CA ALA A 479 -16.62 5.20 -10.39
C ALA A 479 -15.20 5.80 -10.33
N SER A 480 -14.20 5.06 -10.75
CA SER A 480 -12.78 5.51 -10.74
C SER A 480 -12.49 6.69 -11.69
N LYS A 481 -13.31 6.93 -12.71
CA LYS A 481 -13.15 8.05 -13.64
C LYS A 481 -13.50 9.42 -13.03
N LYS A 482 -14.34 9.47 -12.00
CA LYS A 482 -14.87 10.70 -11.38
C LYS A 482 -13.95 11.34 -10.33
N SER A 483 -12.93 10.63 -9.84
CA SER A 483 -12.05 11.08 -8.75
C SER A 483 -10.79 11.85 -9.23
N ALA A 484 -10.63 12.05 -10.52
CA ALA A 484 -9.41 12.64 -11.10
C ALA A 484 -9.34 14.17 -11.02
N GLU A 485 -10.41 14.87 -10.67
CA GLU A 485 -10.50 16.35 -10.71
C GLU A 485 -9.98 17.07 -9.45
N ALA A 486 -9.61 16.34 -8.40
CA ALA A 486 -9.14 16.94 -7.14
C ALA A 486 -7.63 17.31 -7.12
N GLY A 487 -6.94 17.23 -8.25
CA GLY A 487 -5.47 17.30 -8.32
C GLY A 487 -4.83 18.69 -8.36
N ALA A 488 -5.54 19.75 -8.72
CA ALA A 488 -4.93 21.06 -9.02
C ALA A 488 -4.21 21.70 -7.80
N ASN A 489 -4.77 21.64 -6.61
CA ASN A 489 -4.17 22.20 -5.39
C ASN A 489 -2.92 21.41 -4.89
N GLU A 490 -2.78 20.16 -5.31
CA GLU A 490 -1.60 19.35 -4.99
C GLU A 490 -0.39 19.76 -5.82
N ASP A 491 -0.60 20.16 -7.06
CA ASP A 491 0.49 20.58 -7.97
C ASP A 491 1.09 21.94 -7.57
N VAL A 492 0.26 22.89 -7.13
CA VAL A 492 0.73 24.20 -6.65
C VAL A 492 1.58 24.03 -5.38
N PHE A 493 1.14 23.22 -4.41
CA PHE A 493 1.93 22.96 -3.21
C PHE A 493 3.27 22.26 -3.55
N ARG A 494 3.27 21.29 -4.45
CA ARG A 494 4.50 20.66 -4.93
C ARG A 494 5.45 21.67 -5.57
N LEU A 495 4.93 22.64 -6.30
CA LEU A 495 5.72 23.70 -6.93
C LEU A 495 6.37 24.59 -5.86
N MET A 496 5.61 25.03 -4.83
CA MET A 496 6.14 25.79 -3.68
C MET A 496 7.27 25.05 -2.96
N MET A 497 7.08 23.74 -2.72
CA MET A 497 8.07 22.93 -2.02
C MET A 497 9.32 22.65 -2.84
N ARG A 498 9.28 22.78 -4.15
CA ARG A 498 10.41 22.55 -5.07
C ARG A 498 11.18 23.82 -5.41
N SER A 499 10.53 24.97 -5.43
CA SER A 499 11.19 26.24 -5.74
C SER A 499 12.25 26.56 -4.68
N ARG A 500 13.40 27.06 -5.13
CA ARG A 500 14.49 27.59 -4.27
C ARG A 500 14.45 29.11 -4.14
N ASP A 501 13.71 29.75 -5.03
CA ASP A 501 13.56 31.20 -5.03
C ASP A 501 12.50 31.59 -4.00
N PRO A 502 12.87 32.37 -2.98
CA PRO A 502 11.93 32.79 -1.93
C PRO A 502 10.79 33.65 -2.47
N GLU A 503 11.03 34.48 -3.48
CA GLU A 503 10.01 35.35 -4.03
C GLU A 503 8.93 34.54 -4.77
N ILE A 504 9.36 33.54 -5.58
CA ILE A 504 8.42 32.64 -6.25
C ILE A 504 7.60 31.84 -5.25
N VAL A 505 8.22 31.35 -4.17
CA VAL A 505 7.49 30.62 -3.11
C VAL A 505 6.47 31.50 -2.43
N TRP A 506 6.84 32.76 -2.15
CA TRP A 506 5.91 33.73 -1.55
C TRP A 506 4.77 34.08 -2.48
N ASP A 507 5.03 34.36 -3.73
CA ASP A 507 4.00 34.71 -4.72
C ASP A 507 2.97 33.57 -4.88
N LEU A 508 3.44 32.34 -5.01
CA LEU A 508 2.56 31.17 -5.06
C LEU A 508 1.79 30.95 -3.75
N LEU A 509 2.42 31.21 -2.60
CA LEU A 509 1.78 31.07 -1.30
C LEU A 509 0.69 32.13 -1.10
N SER A 510 0.98 33.40 -1.40
CA SER A 510 0.03 34.49 -1.29
C SER A 510 -1.18 34.30 -2.20
N LYS A 511 -0.95 33.91 -3.45
CA LYS A 511 -2.00 33.58 -4.40
C LYS A 511 -2.86 32.39 -3.91
N ASN A 512 -2.23 31.35 -3.40
CA ASN A 512 -2.97 30.21 -2.85
C ASN A 512 -3.81 30.59 -1.61
N VAL A 513 -3.32 31.48 -0.73
CA VAL A 513 -4.09 31.99 0.41
C VAL A 513 -5.31 32.78 -0.08
N ALA A 514 -5.13 33.66 -1.07
CA ALA A 514 -6.22 34.44 -1.65
C ALA A 514 -7.28 33.53 -2.32
N GLU A 515 -6.86 32.58 -3.15
CA GLU A 515 -7.77 31.61 -3.79
C GLU A 515 -8.58 30.81 -2.76
N VAL A 516 -7.96 30.42 -1.65
CA VAL A 516 -8.64 29.71 -0.57
C VAL A 516 -9.66 30.62 0.12
N GLN A 517 -9.34 31.89 0.36
CA GLN A 517 -10.27 32.86 0.95
C GLN A 517 -11.47 33.11 0.03
N ALA A 518 -11.26 33.35 -1.27
CA ALA A 518 -12.33 33.52 -2.25
C ALA A 518 -13.26 32.29 -2.31
N SER A 519 -12.66 31.09 -2.39
CA SER A 519 -13.42 29.83 -2.33
C SER A 519 -14.20 29.65 -1.03
N MET A 520 -13.70 30.19 0.09
CA MET A 520 -14.40 30.13 1.38
C MET A 520 -15.56 31.10 1.45
N ALA A 521 -15.44 32.29 0.87
CA ALA A 521 -16.55 33.25 0.81
C ALA A 521 -17.70 32.68 -0.07
N GLN A 522 -17.40 32.09 -1.23
CA GLN A 522 -18.39 31.41 -2.08
C GLN A 522 -19.06 30.22 -1.35
N PHE A 523 -18.25 29.42 -0.64
CA PHE A 523 -18.77 28.30 0.15
C PHE A 523 -19.66 28.80 1.31
N ALA A 524 -19.31 29.92 1.94
CA ALA A 524 -20.10 30.52 3.00
C ALA A 524 -21.47 30.99 2.50
N ASP A 525 -21.51 31.56 1.30
CA ASP A 525 -22.76 31.95 0.66
C ASP A 525 -23.69 30.76 0.44
N SER A 526 -23.17 29.69 -0.19
CA SER A 526 -23.96 28.47 -0.43
C SER A 526 -24.42 27.78 0.86
N CYS A 527 -23.62 27.78 1.92
CA CYS A 527 -24.01 27.24 3.22
C CYS A 527 -25.06 28.12 3.93
N PHE A 528 -24.93 29.44 3.84
CA PHE A 528 -25.89 30.39 4.40
C PHE A 528 -27.27 30.20 3.78
N GLN A 529 -27.34 30.12 2.44
CA GLN A 529 -28.58 29.80 1.70
C GLN A 529 -29.17 28.46 2.14
N GLY A 530 -28.34 27.40 2.23
CA GLY A 530 -28.81 26.09 2.68
C GLY A 530 -29.31 26.05 4.14
N ILE A 531 -28.75 26.87 5.03
CA ILE A 531 -29.23 27.01 6.41
C ILE A 531 -30.58 27.76 6.46
N GLU A 532 -30.69 28.81 5.70
CA GLU A 532 -31.92 29.62 5.64
C GLU A 532 -33.08 28.82 4.98
N GLU A 533 -32.86 28.21 3.81
CA GLU A 533 -33.86 27.35 3.18
C GLU A 533 -34.27 26.19 4.09
N GLY A 534 -33.32 25.60 4.79
CA GLY A 534 -33.58 24.51 5.74
C GLY A 534 -34.44 24.94 6.92
N LEU A 535 -34.33 26.22 7.37
CA LEU A 535 -35.15 26.82 8.42
C LEU A 535 -36.54 27.19 7.90
N VAL A 536 -36.61 27.91 6.79
CA VAL A 536 -37.87 28.43 6.22
C VAL A 536 -38.78 27.28 5.77
N ASP A 537 -38.21 26.31 5.06
CA ASP A 537 -38.93 25.16 4.52
C ASP A 537 -39.08 24.00 5.53
N ASN A 538 -38.56 24.15 6.75
CA ASN A 538 -38.55 23.11 7.78
C ASN A 538 -37.98 21.77 7.26
N ARG A 539 -36.79 21.80 6.60
CA ARG A 539 -36.16 20.61 5.94
C ARG A 539 -34.95 20.08 6.71
N PRO A 540 -35.10 19.08 7.60
CA PRO A 540 -33.97 18.50 8.36
C PRO A 540 -32.92 17.85 7.47
N SER A 541 -33.30 17.34 6.30
CA SER A 541 -32.38 16.69 5.34
C SER A 541 -31.34 17.67 4.78
N LEU A 542 -31.75 18.89 4.47
CA LEU A 542 -30.88 19.96 3.95
C LEU A 542 -29.87 20.42 5.01
N LEU A 543 -30.31 20.64 6.25
CA LEU A 543 -29.44 21.01 7.37
C LEU A 543 -28.41 19.92 7.69
N ARG A 544 -28.78 18.64 7.58
CA ARG A 544 -27.83 17.51 7.69
C ARG A 544 -26.80 17.51 6.56
N HIS A 545 -27.19 17.91 5.36
CA HIS A 545 -26.28 18.05 4.22
C HIS A 545 -25.26 19.16 4.46
N VAL A 546 -25.73 20.35 4.82
CA VAL A 546 -24.88 21.51 5.17
C VAL A 546 -23.89 21.15 6.30
N ARG A 547 -24.35 20.48 7.35
CA ARG A 547 -23.47 20.01 8.44
C ARG A 547 -22.36 19.11 7.96
N ARG A 548 -22.68 18.18 7.07
CA ARG A 548 -21.70 17.26 6.47
C ARG A 548 -20.67 18.02 5.64
N ASP A 549 -21.10 18.98 4.85
CA ASP A 549 -20.22 19.75 3.98
C ASP A 549 -19.33 20.70 4.79
N LEU A 550 -19.85 21.34 5.83
CA LEU A 550 -19.04 22.11 6.79
C LEU A 550 -17.96 21.25 7.45
N SER A 551 -18.29 20.03 7.86
CA SER A 551 -17.29 19.11 8.44
C SER A 551 -16.20 18.74 7.44
N LYS A 552 -16.56 18.40 6.20
CA LYS A 552 -15.60 18.08 5.13
C LYS A 552 -14.70 19.28 4.79
N LYS A 553 -15.30 20.47 4.66
CA LYS A 553 -14.56 21.69 4.33
C LYS A 553 -13.61 22.09 5.45
N ARG A 554 -14.01 21.93 6.71
CA ARG A 554 -13.15 22.14 7.89
C ARG A 554 -11.91 21.25 7.86
N ASP A 555 -12.08 19.95 7.56
CA ASP A 555 -10.96 19.03 7.52
C ASP A 555 -10.05 19.29 6.31
N MET A 556 -10.60 19.72 5.19
CA MET A 556 -9.83 20.19 4.03
C MET A 556 -9.00 21.43 4.38
N LEU A 557 -9.59 22.44 5.03
CA LEU A 557 -8.89 23.67 5.45
C LEU A 557 -7.75 23.39 6.42
N LYS A 558 -7.90 22.42 7.35
CA LYS A 558 -6.80 22.01 8.24
C LYS A 558 -5.60 21.48 7.45
N LYS A 559 -5.84 20.71 6.37
CA LYS A 559 -4.78 20.20 5.48
C LYS A 559 -4.12 21.34 4.70
N ILE A 560 -4.93 22.24 4.12
CA ILE A 560 -4.42 23.40 3.38
C ILE A 560 -3.58 24.29 4.28
N ARG A 561 -4.08 24.63 5.48
CA ARG A 561 -3.34 25.42 6.48
C ARG A 561 -1.97 24.82 6.79
N ARG A 562 -1.90 23.50 6.99
CA ARG A 562 -0.65 22.82 7.24
C ARG A 562 0.33 22.96 6.05
N ARG A 563 -0.16 22.77 4.82
CA ARG A 563 0.64 22.96 3.61
C ARG A 563 1.20 24.38 3.50
N GLN A 564 0.37 25.35 3.74
CA GLN A 564 0.73 26.76 3.70
C GLN A 564 1.77 27.13 4.78
N ILE A 565 1.65 26.58 6.00
CA ILE A 565 2.65 26.77 7.07
C ILE A 565 3.98 26.13 6.69
N LEU A 566 3.98 24.95 6.08
CA LEU A 566 5.20 24.30 5.60
C LEU A 566 5.89 25.12 4.50
N ALA A 567 5.12 25.70 3.59
CA ALA A 567 5.66 26.58 2.56
C ALA A 567 6.24 27.87 3.17
N LEU A 568 5.56 28.48 4.14
CA LEU A 568 6.04 29.68 4.86
C LEU A 568 7.39 29.42 5.57
N ARG A 569 7.54 28.27 6.23
CA ARG A 569 8.78 27.90 6.93
C ARG A 569 9.99 27.72 6.02
N LYS A 570 9.77 27.56 4.74
CA LYS A 570 10.84 27.43 3.75
C LYS A 570 11.45 28.78 3.37
N LEU A 571 10.74 29.86 3.65
CA LEU A 571 11.19 31.21 3.37
C LEU A 571 12.27 31.68 4.36
N PRO A 572 13.17 32.59 3.95
CA PRO A 572 14.11 33.25 4.85
C PRO A 572 13.41 33.98 6.00
N ALA A 573 14.08 34.05 7.15
CA ALA A 573 13.49 34.58 8.38
C ALA A 573 13.06 36.04 8.29
N ASP A 574 13.77 36.86 7.53
CA ASP A 574 13.47 38.27 7.25
C ASP A 574 12.12 38.43 6.54
N ILE A 575 11.89 37.66 5.45
CA ILE A 575 10.63 37.66 4.71
C ILE A 575 9.49 37.13 5.59
N VAL A 576 9.75 36.06 6.37
CA VAL A 576 8.74 35.48 7.26
C VAL A 576 8.29 36.48 8.30
N ILE A 577 9.22 37.20 8.97
CA ILE A 577 8.90 38.18 10.02
C ILE A 577 8.06 39.32 9.45
N GLU A 578 8.43 39.85 8.29
CA GLU A 578 7.72 40.96 7.63
C GLU A 578 6.29 40.58 7.26
N ARG A 579 6.07 39.38 6.72
CA ARG A 579 4.81 38.98 6.09
C ARG A 579 3.96 38.05 6.96
N ASN A 580 4.42 37.70 8.16
CA ASN A 580 3.79 36.76 9.07
C ASN A 580 2.37 37.16 9.48
N THR A 581 2.15 38.44 9.77
CA THR A 581 0.85 38.94 10.21
C THR A 581 -0.19 38.78 9.11
N TRP A 582 0.12 39.20 7.89
CA TRP A 582 -0.78 39.07 6.74
C TRP A 582 -1.16 37.59 6.51
N PHE A 583 -0.16 36.72 6.52
CA PHE A 583 -0.36 35.29 6.31
C PHE A 583 -1.28 34.66 7.35
N HIS A 584 -1.04 34.92 8.65
CA HIS A 584 -1.84 34.34 9.72
C HIS A 584 -3.26 34.93 9.78
N VAL A 585 -3.44 36.19 9.48
CA VAL A 585 -4.77 36.83 9.38
C VAL A 585 -5.56 36.15 8.23
N GLY A 586 -4.94 35.98 7.06
CA GLY A 586 -5.60 35.34 5.91
C GLY A 586 -6.05 33.91 6.19
N ILE A 587 -5.18 33.09 6.76
CA ILE A 587 -5.53 31.70 7.12
C ILE A 587 -6.62 31.65 8.20
N ASN A 588 -6.53 32.49 9.23
CA ASN A 588 -7.50 32.49 10.31
C ASN A 588 -8.87 32.98 9.84
N ALA A 589 -8.93 33.94 8.93
CA ALA A 589 -10.19 34.40 8.32
C ALA A 589 -10.95 33.24 7.68
N SER A 590 -10.26 32.39 6.91
CA SER A 590 -10.87 31.19 6.29
C SER A 590 -11.46 30.22 7.33
N MET A 591 -10.82 30.06 8.49
CA MET A 591 -11.33 29.21 9.58
C MET A 591 -12.53 29.86 10.31
N GLN A 592 -12.58 31.18 10.39
CA GLN A 592 -13.69 31.90 11.01
C GLN A 592 -15.02 31.71 10.26
N TYR A 593 -15.00 31.61 8.92
CA TYR A 593 -16.20 31.28 8.16
C TYR A 593 -16.81 29.95 8.64
N ILE A 594 -16.00 28.90 8.79
CA ILE A 594 -16.50 27.60 9.29
C ILE A 594 -17.07 27.72 10.71
N TYR A 595 -16.40 28.46 11.57
CA TYR A 595 -16.85 28.66 12.95
C TYR A 595 -18.19 29.39 13.01
N CYS A 596 -18.34 30.50 12.30
CA CYS A 596 -19.57 31.29 12.27
C CYS A 596 -20.73 30.47 11.68
N LEU A 597 -20.53 29.80 10.56
CA LEU A 597 -21.55 28.96 9.92
C LEU A 597 -21.96 27.77 10.80
N THR A 598 -21.02 27.17 11.52
CA THR A 598 -21.36 26.11 12.46
C THR A 598 -22.22 26.61 13.60
N ARG A 599 -21.88 27.77 14.20
CA ARG A 599 -22.67 28.37 15.26
C ARG A 599 -24.06 28.85 14.79
N MET A 600 -24.20 29.24 13.53
CA MET A 600 -25.48 29.56 12.93
C MET A 600 -26.32 28.31 12.68
N LEU A 601 -25.71 27.25 12.21
CA LEU A 601 -26.38 25.98 11.89
C LEU A 601 -26.91 25.26 13.14
N GLU A 602 -26.18 25.30 14.27
CA GLU A 602 -26.55 24.54 15.48
C GLU A 602 -27.96 24.89 16.00
N PRO A 603 -28.32 26.17 16.29
CA PRO A 603 -29.64 26.50 16.77
C PRO A 603 -30.74 26.30 15.72
N VAL A 604 -30.46 26.56 14.44
CA VAL A 604 -31.39 26.31 13.36
C VAL A 604 -31.72 24.82 13.25
N LYS A 605 -30.70 23.99 13.34
CA LYS A 605 -30.87 22.54 13.30
C LYS A 605 -31.63 22.01 14.52
N GLU A 606 -31.36 22.54 15.71
CA GLU A 606 -32.10 22.21 16.93
C GLU A 606 -33.60 22.58 16.81
N HIS A 607 -33.90 23.77 16.26
CA HIS A 607 -35.27 24.22 16.00
C HIS A 607 -36.03 23.25 15.08
N VAL A 608 -35.42 22.88 13.94
CA VAL A 608 -36.05 22.02 12.92
C VAL A 608 -36.10 20.53 13.37
N ASP A 609 -35.05 20.00 13.98
CA ASP A 609 -35.03 18.60 14.44
C ASP A 609 -36.03 18.37 15.59
N ASN A 610 -36.26 19.33 16.46
CA ASN A 610 -37.24 19.25 17.53
C ASN A 610 -38.69 19.64 17.10
N ASN A 611 -38.87 19.94 15.82
CA ASN A 611 -40.15 20.30 15.23
C ASN A 611 -40.84 21.48 15.99
N PHE A 612 -40.02 22.49 16.33
CA PHE A 612 -40.56 23.71 16.92
C PHE A 612 -41.44 24.48 15.92
N THR A 613 -42.20 25.45 16.41
CA THR A 613 -43.13 26.18 15.56
C THR A 613 -42.44 26.82 14.36
N PRO A 614 -42.83 26.50 13.10
CA PRO A 614 -42.23 27.11 11.91
C PRO A 614 -42.31 28.62 11.92
N LEU A 615 -41.37 29.27 11.23
CA LEU A 615 -41.39 30.74 11.10
C LEU A 615 -42.66 31.22 10.40
N SER A 616 -43.24 32.29 10.90
CA SER A 616 -44.37 32.95 10.22
C SER A 616 -43.90 33.64 8.94
N LYS A 617 -44.82 33.84 7.99
CA LYS A 617 -44.50 34.55 6.74
C LYS A 617 -43.97 35.94 7.00
N GLU A 618 -44.52 36.64 8.00
CA GLU A 618 -44.10 37.99 8.43
C GLU A 618 -42.64 37.99 8.87
N MET A 619 -42.20 37.01 9.69
CA MET A 619 -40.81 36.89 10.13
C MET A 619 -39.86 36.62 8.95
N VAL A 620 -40.28 35.79 8.00
CA VAL A 620 -39.48 35.51 6.79
C VAL A 620 -39.34 36.76 5.93
N ASP A 621 -40.43 37.51 5.74
CA ASP A 621 -40.39 38.75 4.96
C ASP A 621 -39.56 39.85 5.63
N GLU A 622 -39.56 39.95 6.96
CA GLU A 622 -38.69 40.86 7.71
C GLU A 622 -37.21 40.49 7.61
N PHE A 623 -36.90 39.21 7.53
CA PHE A 623 -35.52 38.71 7.40
C PHE A 623 -34.95 38.90 5.99
N LYS A 624 -35.78 38.92 4.96
CA LYS A 624 -35.36 38.96 3.56
C LYS A 624 -34.38 40.10 3.20
N PRO A 625 -34.54 41.36 3.66
CA PRO A 625 -33.57 42.41 3.38
C PRO A 625 -32.20 42.16 4.04
N VAL A 626 -32.17 41.47 5.19
CA VAL A 626 -30.93 41.11 5.88
C VAL A 626 -30.21 40.02 5.11
N LYS A 627 -30.95 39.01 4.66
CA LYS A 627 -30.46 37.94 3.79
C LYS A 627 -29.77 38.51 2.55
N GLU A 628 -30.47 39.35 1.78
CA GLU A 628 -29.97 39.97 0.55
C GLU A 628 -28.66 40.74 0.78
N LYS A 629 -28.56 41.47 1.91
CA LYS A 629 -27.32 42.19 2.29
C LYS A 629 -26.17 41.25 2.61
N ILE A 630 -26.43 40.12 3.30
CA ILE A 630 -25.40 39.14 3.65
C ILE A 630 -24.89 38.44 2.38
N GLU A 631 -25.79 38.02 1.50
CA GLU A 631 -25.43 37.39 0.22
C GLU A 631 -24.63 38.37 -0.67
N ALA A 632 -25.06 39.63 -0.77
CA ALA A 632 -24.33 40.66 -1.52
C ALA A 632 -22.92 40.88 -0.95
N LEU A 633 -22.80 40.92 0.39
CA LEU A 633 -21.52 41.10 1.06
C LEU A 633 -20.56 39.90 0.79
N LEU A 634 -21.06 38.67 0.94
CA LEU A 634 -20.26 37.46 0.68
C LEU A 634 -19.80 37.37 -0.77
N LYS A 635 -20.68 37.71 -1.71
CA LYS A 635 -20.36 37.74 -3.14
C LYS A 635 -19.31 38.82 -3.47
N THR A 636 -19.53 40.06 -3.00
CA THR A 636 -18.58 41.17 -3.18
C THR A 636 -17.22 40.82 -2.56
N THR A 637 -17.19 40.16 -1.40
CA THR A 637 -15.97 39.72 -0.75
C THR A 637 -15.24 38.66 -1.60
N ALA A 638 -15.96 37.72 -2.19
CA ALA A 638 -15.37 36.70 -3.07
C ALA A 638 -14.76 37.29 -4.35
N ASP A 639 -15.41 38.35 -4.90
CA ASP A 639 -14.98 39.00 -6.15
C ASP A 639 -13.83 39.99 -5.93
N SER A 640 -13.62 40.47 -4.70
CA SER A 640 -12.58 41.47 -4.35
C SER A 640 -11.26 40.84 -3.89
N ILE A 641 -11.23 39.56 -3.62
CA ILE A 641 -10.02 38.78 -3.26
C ILE A 641 -9.36 38.21 -4.52
#